data_4e9f234686d1c1f7e3f8cf159f1c7408
#
_entry.id   4e9f234686d1c1f7e3f8cf159f1c7408
#
_cell.length_a   1.000
_cell.length_b   1.000
_cell.length_c   1.000
_cell.angle_alpha   90.00
_cell.angle_beta   90.00
_cell.angle_gamma   90.00
#
_symmetry.space_group_name_H-M   'P 1'
#
loop_
_entity.id
_entity.type
_entity.pdbx_description
1 polymer ?
#
loop_
_entity_poly.entity_id
_entity_poly.type
_entity_poly.pdbx_seq_one_letter_code
_entity_poly.pdbx_strand_id
1 'polypeptide(L)'
;ARPRRRAGQGPGRHLPSPLPAARPAAPRRRQQALGWMAPAAGTYDVAATPGTEESLGPAAELAGRIAGCLFTKGYCVCNLNVKEETLREARENAAALQESGRFQSCPELLPEALLGEEGSSMICELEGEPEEQEARDGPGLATADQALSKVARLLVPLGEDLGVKIESRSFGLLHSFGSRDDDEEFSPLTEFECQKWLQQLVKGPLMVILFLGPSGGKLQLQPFKHEEAPAVEVSVEPGTTVILRADSLSHQFTATGKKAMALSCWLNQDTRLGEHHEVLVKTPAIQGLMNWATEKIKEFKLRQEIGNEGMELDPMFPKEWQKAANRMFQVGPQVAIRGTSCKFPSTYSPSGWWQAQRFGIDWAQTVPMLRWNHDNAYDPWEDSWKYMKTNCRHGAFFDGTELFDNKFFGISNVESRQMDPMQRQILETSYEALFQAGLPRKKLMRALIGCYIGAAVSEFNFMPATDSSAGTGGASSITSNRISFCLGMQGPSYTLDAQGASSLTALGHGAMSLRFQTDKYKPNHTALVGGVYLMVVPNTWVLASAQRWMSPQGRSFSFDIGCDGYIKGEGVSNCVLTPSAEIVDQQPVVDDTLVEAYVTATAMCNSGSCASLTAPHGPQEASVVLDCVRQASLSTADIDSVECWADGHILKDAVEIQALLGAYRTDDSENPLGVSSVKTNCGMSLEVDGMCALLKVIAGQKYGIQVPSLHLYELNVHMDVWSGDEPLCFTSENVSNAELSSFVGLTGKSNGGTLVHAITFGFIDTEERRPQRRRLDRETVHFWPAGGGELSEEAEPTSNRPYTIIGSWSGWDYAEPMKKEKGDVYGYTVILGESRYEEFQIFLDGDSHRVLHPDMMEANGGWMKPQASNVAGPDSPEDCQHLTWAIDGRDELVTLVDADAEDMALEDKPSVEPTQVQNPYRQPAPAGTKYRVRLRISGKFRYIEWERVEEDALPS
;
A
#
# COMPACT_ATOMS: atom_id res chain seq x y z
N ALA A 1 -27.18 46.43 16.11
CA ALA A 1 -27.16 47.21 17.37
C ALA A 1 -26.49 46.36 18.46
N ARG A 2 -25.31 46.78 18.85
CA ARG A 2 -24.64 46.21 20.05
C ARG A 2 -25.37 46.68 21.31
N PRO A 3 -25.21 46.02 22.50
CA PRO A 3 -24.10 46.49 23.33
C PRO A 3 -23.24 45.44 24.05
N ARG A 4 -22.03 45.90 24.31
CA ARG A 4 -20.99 45.35 25.19
C ARG A 4 -21.44 45.20 26.62
N ARG A 5 -20.93 44.23 27.37
CA ARG A 5 -20.52 44.43 28.78
C ARG A 5 -19.24 43.65 29.14
N ARG A 6 -18.44 44.33 29.93
CA ARG A 6 -17.08 44.06 30.41
C ARG A 6 -17.09 43.10 31.62
N ALA A 7 -16.07 42.25 31.71
CA ALA A 7 -15.01 42.27 32.75
C ALA A 7 -15.35 41.78 34.16
N GLY A 8 -14.64 40.77 34.59
CA GLY A 8 -14.45 40.38 35.99
C GLY A 8 -13.17 39.53 36.10
N GLN A 9 -12.05 40.17 36.45
CA GLN A 9 -10.81 39.50 36.84
C GLN A 9 -10.90 39.05 38.27
N GLY A 10 -10.46 37.78 38.54
CA GLY A 10 -10.16 37.30 39.86
C GLY A 10 -8.95 36.38 39.82
N PRO A 11 -8.07 36.38 40.83
CA PRO A 11 -6.69 35.95 40.69
C PRO A 11 -6.54 34.43 40.80
N GLY A 12 -5.91 33.79 39.79
CA GLY A 12 -5.52 32.41 39.81
C GLY A 12 -4.27 32.20 40.65
N ARG A 13 -4.37 31.24 41.58
CA ARG A 13 -3.20 30.72 42.29
C ARG A 13 -2.44 29.76 41.36
N HIS A 14 -1.19 30.10 41.12
CA HIS A 14 -0.20 29.20 40.52
C HIS A 14 0.11 28.07 41.51
N LEU A 15 -0.06 26.82 41.09
CA LEU A 15 0.56 25.65 41.68
C LEU A 15 1.85 25.36 40.92
N PRO A 16 2.95 25.04 41.63
CA PRO A 16 4.23 24.77 40.98
C PRO A 16 4.22 23.42 40.25
N SER A 17 4.80 23.39 39.07
CA SER A 17 5.06 22.22 38.27
C SER A 17 5.98 21.23 39.03
N PRO A 18 5.75 19.94 39.01
CA PRO A 18 6.70 18.97 39.56
C PRO A 18 7.96 18.92 38.66
N LEU A 19 9.10 18.90 39.31
CA LEU A 19 10.41 18.69 38.71
C LEU A 19 10.45 17.33 37.95
N PRO A 20 11.18 17.22 36.84
CA PRO A 20 11.28 15.95 36.13
C PRO A 20 12.10 14.95 36.96
N ALA A 21 11.49 13.83 37.28
CA ALA A 21 12.20 12.68 37.85
C ALA A 21 13.24 12.17 36.83
N ALA A 22 14.47 12.01 37.28
CA ALA A 22 15.54 11.45 36.48
C ALA A 22 15.13 10.02 36.01
N ARG A 23 15.08 9.83 34.70
CA ARG A 23 14.94 8.50 34.08
C ARG A 23 16.18 7.67 34.38
N PRO A 24 16.10 6.47 34.93
CA PRO A 24 17.21 5.55 34.93
C PRO A 24 17.53 5.13 33.48
N ALA A 25 18.81 5.15 33.15
CA ALA A 25 19.30 4.78 31.82
C ALA A 25 18.92 3.32 31.49
N ALA A 26 18.36 3.11 30.32
CA ALA A 26 18.04 1.79 29.79
C ALA A 26 19.30 0.90 29.75
N PRO A 27 19.27 -0.34 30.25
CA PRO A 27 20.40 -1.23 30.18
C PRO A 27 20.60 -1.70 28.72
N ARG A 28 21.85 -1.50 28.23
CA ARG A 28 22.30 -2.03 26.92
C ARG A 28 22.11 -3.54 26.89
N ARG A 29 21.43 -4.04 25.84
CA ARG A 29 21.30 -5.47 25.55
C ARG A 29 22.67 -6.14 25.50
N ARG A 30 22.99 -6.88 26.51
CA ARG A 30 23.97 -7.98 26.46
C ARG A 30 23.17 -9.27 26.35
N GLN A 31 23.27 -9.93 25.22
CA GLN A 31 22.88 -11.33 25.11
C GLN A 31 23.82 -12.15 25.97
N GLN A 32 23.41 -12.47 27.17
CA GLN A 32 24.02 -13.52 27.98
C GLN A 32 23.06 -14.73 27.93
N ALA A 33 23.62 -15.89 27.63
CA ALA A 33 22.95 -17.16 27.76
C ALA A 33 22.45 -17.30 29.22
N LEU A 34 21.17 -17.15 29.44
CA LEU A 34 20.52 -17.32 30.73
C LEU A 34 20.40 -18.81 31.03
N GLY A 35 21.09 -19.24 32.07
CA GLY A 35 20.89 -20.57 32.62
C GLY A 35 19.50 -20.66 33.23
N TRP A 36 18.66 -21.46 32.59
CA TRP A 36 17.32 -21.81 33.07
C TRP A 36 17.48 -22.76 34.26
N MET A 37 17.19 -22.30 35.47
CA MET A 37 17.17 -23.17 36.65
C MET A 37 15.76 -23.20 37.21
N ALA A 38 15.21 -24.42 37.34
CA ALA A 38 13.99 -24.66 38.07
C ALA A 38 14.18 -24.34 39.58
N PRO A 39 13.17 -23.75 40.27
CA PRO A 39 13.20 -23.66 41.72
C PRO A 39 13.23 -25.05 42.35
N ALA A 40 13.91 -25.22 43.49
CA ALA A 40 13.87 -26.48 44.23
C ALA A 40 12.44 -26.78 44.68
N ALA A 41 12.07 -28.07 44.72
CA ALA A 41 10.72 -28.50 45.08
C ALA A 41 10.27 -27.83 46.42
N GLY A 42 9.11 -27.13 46.37
CA GLY A 42 8.52 -26.43 47.51
C GLY A 42 9.00 -25.00 47.74
N THR A 43 9.80 -24.39 46.83
CA THR A 43 10.22 -22.99 46.91
C THR A 43 9.43 -22.12 45.93
N TYR A 44 8.85 -21.04 46.45
CA TYR A 44 8.17 -20.01 45.63
C TYR A 44 9.14 -18.91 45.25
N ASP A 45 9.03 -18.37 44.08
CA ASP A 45 9.75 -17.16 43.66
C ASP A 45 9.28 -15.95 44.47
N VAL A 46 7.94 -15.92 44.71
CA VAL A 46 7.28 -14.84 45.41
C VAL A 46 6.20 -15.41 46.31
N ALA A 47 6.21 -15.04 47.58
CA ALA A 47 5.14 -15.36 48.53
C ALA A 47 4.49 -14.08 49.04
N ALA A 48 3.19 -14.01 48.97
CA ALA A 48 2.41 -12.90 49.55
C ALA A 48 2.32 -13.12 51.09
N THR A 49 2.58 -12.08 51.84
CA THR A 49 2.31 -12.10 53.30
C THR A 49 0.86 -11.72 53.58
N PRO A 50 0.19 -12.32 54.60
CA PRO A 50 -1.18 -11.96 54.92
C PRO A 50 -1.28 -10.44 55.22
N GLY A 51 -2.22 -9.74 54.57
CA GLY A 51 -2.43 -8.30 54.72
C GLY A 51 -1.68 -7.40 53.76
N THR A 52 -0.91 -7.95 52.81
CA THR A 52 -0.20 -7.16 51.78
C THR A 52 -1.15 -6.50 50.77
N GLU A 53 -2.39 -6.97 50.71
CA GLU A 53 -3.39 -6.51 49.72
C GLU A 53 -4.03 -5.15 50.08
N GLU A 54 -3.97 -4.73 51.35
CA GLU A 54 -4.64 -3.50 51.83
C GLU A 54 -3.73 -2.26 51.88
N SER A 55 -2.40 -2.43 51.62
CA SER A 55 -1.45 -1.31 51.67
C SER A 55 -0.71 -1.15 50.33
N LEU A 56 -0.73 0.06 49.75
CA LEU A 56 -0.14 0.38 48.45
C LEU A 56 1.36 0.06 48.30
N GLY A 57 2.12 0.13 49.37
CA GLY A 57 3.59 -0.10 49.33
C GLY A 57 3.94 -1.57 49.12
N PRO A 58 3.47 -2.50 49.97
CA PRO A 58 3.75 -3.93 49.83
C PRO A 58 3.16 -4.55 48.56
N ALA A 59 2.03 -4.06 48.10
CA ALA A 59 1.42 -4.51 46.83
C ALA A 59 2.30 -4.14 45.58
N ALA A 60 2.87 -2.94 45.53
CA ALA A 60 3.76 -2.50 44.49
C ALA A 60 5.08 -3.29 44.51
N GLU A 61 5.62 -3.62 45.69
CA GLU A 61 6.83 -4.45 45.80
C GLU A 61 6.57 -5.89 45.32
N LEU A 62 5.46 -6.47 45.69
CA LEU A 62 4.99 -7.78 45.22
C LEU A 62 4.86 -7.80 43.71
N ALA A 63 4.18 -6.82 43.14
CA ALA A 63 3.99 -6.67 41.68
C ALA A 63 5.35 -6.52 40.96
N GLY A 64 6.26 -5.70 41.49
CA GLY A 64 7.60 -5.52 40.92
C GLY A 64 8.44 -6.80 40.94
N ARG A 65 8.33 -7.63 41.99
CA ARG A 65 9.01 -8.94 42.03
C ARG A 65 8.44 -9.93 41.04
N ILE A 66 7.12 -9.97 40.86
CA ILE A 66 6.46 -10.80 39.85
C ILE A 66 6.91 -10.36 38.46
N ALA A 67 6.84 -9.05 38.17
CA ALA A 67 7.27 -8.51 36.88
C ALA A 67 8.77 -8.80 36.61
N GLY A 68 9.61 -8.70 37.63
CA GLY A 68 11.05 -9.06 37.51
C GLY A 68 11.26 -10.54 37.12
N CYS A 69 10.49 -11.47 37.69
CA CYS A 69 10.51 -12.87 37.27
C CYS A 69 10.02 -13.08 35.85
N LEU A 70 8.92 -12.47 35.46
CA LEU A 70 8.36 -12.55 34.11
C LEU A 70 9.34 -11.98 33.07
N PHE A 71 10.02 -10.90 33.40
CA PHE A 71 11.02 -10.31 32.52
C PHE A 71 12.27 -11.18 32.37
N THR A 72 12.74 -11.80 33.44
CA THR A 72 14.00 -12.55 33.46
C THR A 72 13.88 -13.97 32.93
N LYS A 73 12.85 -14.70 33.32
CA LYS A 73 12.65 -16.11 33.00
C LYS A 73 11.33 -16.46 32.31
N GLY A 74 10.46 -15.50 32.09
CA GLY A 74 9.19 -15.68 31.39
C GLY A 74 8.06 -16.27 32.26
N TYR A 75 8.31 -16.67 33.49
CA TYR A 75 7.33 -17.19 34.43
C TYR A 75 7.63 -16.80 35.87
N CYS A 76 6.63 -16.91 36.73
CA CYS A 76 6.77 -16.66 38.18
C CYS A 76 5.89 -17.63 38.95
N VAL A 77 6.49 -18.32 39.91
CA VAL A 77 5.80 -19.23 40.83
C VAL A 77 5.47 -18.50 42.12
N CYS A 78 4.18 -18.32 42.41
CA CYS A 78 3.72 -17.51 43.50
C CYS A 78 2.90 -18.33 44.51
N ASN A 79 2.98 -17.95 45.79
CA ASN A 79 2.01 -18.36 46.78
C ASN A 79 1.17 -17.12 47.19
N LEU A 80 -0.12 -17.14 46.82
CA LEU A 80 -1.05 -16.05 47.10
C LEU A 80 -1.77 -16.22 48.45
N ASN A 81 -1.41 -17.22 49.28
CA ASN A 81 -2.04 -17.54 50.53
C ASN A 81 -3.56 -17.73 50.45
N VAL A 82 -4.04 -18.36 49.37
CA VAL A 82 -5.43 -18.78 49.26
C VAL A 82 -5.73 -19.81 50.36
N LYS A 83 -6.76 -19.57 51.15
CA LYS A 83 -7.10 -20.46 52.28
C LYS A 83 -7.49 -21.84 51.80
N GLU A 84 -7.03 -22.89 52.53
CA GLU A 84 -7.38 -24.27 52.18
C GLU A 84 -8.88 -24.56 52.19
N GLU A 85 -9.64 -23.83 53.01
CA GLU A 85 -11.12 -23.89 53.01
C GLU A 85 -11.68 -23.45 51.66
N THR A 86 -11.20 -22.32 51.10
CA THR A 86 -11.61 -21.80 49.77
C THR A 86 -11.21 -22.78 48.68
N LEU A 87 -10.01 -23.38 48.74
CA LEU A 87 -9.58 -24.38 47.76
C LEU A 87 -10.45 -25.63 47.83
N ARG A 88 -10.86 -26.06 49.03
CA ARG A 88 -11.76 -27.20 49.21
C ARG A 88 -13.13 -26.93 48.63
N GLU A 89 -13.71 -25.76 48.97
CA GLU A 89 -15.03 -25.35 48.45
C GLU A 89 -14.97 -25.19 46.91
N ALA A 90 -13.91 -24.63 46.38
CA ALA A 90 -13.72 -24.51 44.91
C ALA A 90 -13.67 -25.88 44.23
N ARG A 91 -13.00 -26.87 44.84
CA ARG A 91 -12.98 -28.25 44.33
C ARG A 91 -14.37 -28.92 44.41
N GLU A 92 -15.12 -28.70 45.49
CA GLU A 92 -16.48 -29.22 45.65
C GLU A 92 -17.42 -28.61 44.60
N ASN A 93 -17.34 -27.30 44.38
CA ASN A 93 -18.11 -26.62 43.33
C ASN A 93 -17.70 -27.10 41.92
N ALA A 94 -16.39 -27.26 41.64
CA ALA A 94 -15.90 -27.77 40.35
C ALA A 94 -16.36 -29.22 40.09
N ALA A 95 -16.38 -30.08 41.13
CA ALA A 95 -16.92 -31.44 41.03
C ALA A 95 -18.40 -31.44 40.70
N ALA A 96 -19.18 -30.55 41.31
CA ALA A 96 -20.62 -30.38 41.00
C ALA A 96 -20.85 -29.93 39.57
N LEU A 97 -20.00 -29.04 39.02
CA LEU A 97 -20.05 -28.64 37.63
C LEU A 97 -19.71 -29.79 36.68
N GLN A 98 -18.77 -30.65 37.07
CA GLN A 98 -18.41 -31.85 36.30
C GLN A 98 -19.58 -32.87 36.30
N GLU A 99 -20.21 -33.12 37.44
CA GLU A 99 -21.38 -33.99 37.56
C GLU A 99 -22.60 -33.45 36.76
N SER A 100 -22.70 -32.12 36.58
CA SER A 100 -23.75 -31.50 35.78
C SER A 100 -23.50 -31.55 34.28
N GLY A 101 -22.34 -32.08 33.83
CA GLY A 101 -21.97 -32.21 32.42
C GLY A 101 -21.56 -30.90 31.74
N ARG A 102 -21.14 -29.89 32.51
CA ARG A 102 -20.67 -28.60 31.95
C ARG A 102 -19.23 -28.62 31.44
N PHE A 103 -18.48 -29.62 31.77
CA PHE A 103 -17.12 -29.80 31.24
C PHE A 103 -17.17 -30.32 29.81
N GLN A 104 -16.37 -29.73 28.98
CA GLN A 104 -16.20 -30.11 27.58
C GLN A 104 -14.80 -30.67 27.36
N SER A 105 -14.64 -31.59 26.40
CA SER A 105 -13.33 -32.07 25.98
C SER A 105 -12.55 -30.92 25.33
N CYS A 106 -11.25 -30.85 25.58
CA CYS A 106 -10.42 -29.84 24.92
C CYS A 106 -10.47 -30.01 23.42
N PRO A 107 -10.70 -28.93 22.64
CA PRO A 107 -10.68 -29.02 21.18
C PRO A 107 -9.32 -29.41 20.62
N GLU A 108 -9.32 -30.06 19.46
CA GLU A 108 -8.08 -30.35 18.69
C GLU A 108 -7.23 -29.08 18.52
N LEU A 109 -5.93 -29.22 18.45
CA LEU A 109 -4.92 -28.18 18.28
C LEU A 109 -4.72 -27.24 19.47
N LEU A 110 -5.50 -27.34 20.54
CA LEU A 110 -5.43 -26.47 21.71
C LEU A 110 -4.76 -27.04 22.96
N PRO A 111 -4.48 -28.36 23.09
CA PRO A 111 -3.97 -28.92 24.34
C PRO A 111 -2.74 -28.18 24.88
N GLU A 112 -1.78 -27.81 24.04
CA GLU A 112 -0.58 -27.09 24.43
C GLU A 112 -0.85 -25.70 25.02
N ALA A 113 -1.89 -25.02 24.55
CA ALA A 113 -2.28 -23.70 25.04
C ALA A 113 -3.22 -23.76 26.27
N LEU A 114 -3.75 -24.94 26.60
CA LEU A 114 -4.74 -25.15 27.66
C LEU A 114 -4.27 -26.14 28.76
N LEU A 115 -2.97 -26.17 29.02
CA LEU A 115 -2.37 -27.06 30.05
C LEU A 115 -2.55 -28.57 29.81
N GLY A 116 -3.01 -28.96 28.61
CA GLY A 116 -3.30 -30.35 28.32
C GLY A 116 -2.03 -31.13 27.97
N GLU A 117 -1.92 -32.37 28.46
CA GLU A 117 -1.06 -33.40 27.96
C GLU A 117 -1.93 -34.28 27.03
N GLU A 118 -1.37 -34.79 25.93
CA GLU A 118 -2.05 -35.59 24.92
C GLU A 118 -3.47 -36.10 25.28
N GLY A 119 -4.41 -35.17 25.34
CA GLY A 119 -5.81 -35.47 25.46
C GLY A 119 -6.41 -35.65 26.86
N SER A 120 -5.74 -35.29 27.95
CA SER A 120 -6.22 -35.55 29.30
C SER A 120 -6.95 -34.43 30.01
N SER A 121 -7.12 -33.24 29.41
CA SER A 121 -7.81 -32.13 30.07
C SER A 121 -9.20 -31.88 29.51
N MET A 122 -10.16 -31.78 30.43
CA MET A 122 -11.47 -31.24 30.18
C MET A 122 -11.53 -29.80 30.67
N ILE A 123 -12.26 -28.94 30.02
CA ILE A 123 -12.36 -27.52 30.32
C ILE A 123 -13.80 -27.08 30.59
N CYS A 124 -13.95 -26.05 31.42
CA CYS A 124 -15.24 -25.42 31.67
C CYS A 124 -15.04 -23.91 31.87
N GLU A 125 -15.73 -23.08 31.11
CA GLU A 125 -15.65 -21.63 31.24
C GLU A 125 -16.60 -21.14 32.37
N LEU A 126 -16.09 -20.20 33.16
CA LEU A 126 -16.84 -19.50 34.19
C LEU A 126 -17.29 -18.13 33.68
N GLU A 127 -18.36 -18.08 32.91
CA GLU A 127 -18.90 -16.86 32.34
C GLU A 127 -19.73 -16.06 33.34
N GLY A 128 -19.86 -14.74 33.14
CA GLY A 128 -20.77 -13.85 33.88
C GLY A 128 -20.08 -12.93 34.89
N GLU A 129 -20.84 -11.97 35.39
CA GLU A 129 -20.40 -11.05 36.42
C GLU A 129 -20.22 -11.78 37.78
N PRO A 130 -19.38 -11.30 38.71
CA PRO A 130 -19.03 -12.00 39.94
C PRO A 130 -20.24 -12.43 40.82
N GLU A 131 -21.32 -11.64 40.86
CA GLU A 131 -22.52 -11.94 41.60
C GLU A 131 -23.35 -13.07 40.96
N GLU A 132 -23.42 -13.08 39.62
CA GLU A 132 -24.09 -14.14 38.88
C GLU A 132 -23.27 -15.43 38.90
N GLN A 133 -21.96 -15.32 38.88
CA GLN A 133 -21.02 -16.44 38.99
C GLN A 133 -21.12 -17.14 40.34
N GLU A 134 -21.22 -16.39 41.47
CA GLU A 134 -21.40 -16.96 42.77
C GLU A 134 -22.69 -17.80 42.88
N ALA A 135 -23.79 -17.28 42.31
CA ALA A 135 -25.08 -17.98 42.31
C ALA A 135 -25.09 -19.24 41.43
N ARG A 136 -24.34 -19.25 40.32
CA ARG A 136 -24.36 -20.30 39.32
C ARG A 136 -23.26 -21.36 39.54
N ASP A 137 -22.05 -20.91 39.83
CA ASP A 137 -20.83 -21.76 39.83
C ASP A 137 -20.35 -22.05 41.29
N GLY A 138 -20.92 -21.37 42.29
CA GLY A 138 -20.65 -21.54 43.69
C GLY A 138 -19.62 -20.59 44.30
N PRO A 139 -19.69 -20.33 45.61
CA PRO A 139 -18.91 -19.29 46.28
C PRO A 139 -17.39 -19.59 46.32
N GLY A 140 -17.01 -20.85 46.37
CA GLY A 140 -15.60 -21.25 46.39
C GLY A 140 -14.89 -20.91 45.08
N LEU A 141 -15.52 -21.20 43.93
CA LEU A 141 -15.00 -20.87 42.62
C LEU A 141 -15.01 -19.37 42.37
N ALA A 142 -16.06 -18.65 42.75
CA ALA A 142 -16.11 -17.20 42.63
C ALA A 142 -14.99 -16.53 43.45
N THR A 143 -14.71 -17.01 44.67
CA THR A 143 -13.59 -16.49 45.48
C THR A 143 -12.23 -16.80 44.87
N ALA A 144 -12.04 -17.99 44.29
CA ALA A 144 -10.82 -18.35 43.59
C ALA A 144 -10.60 -17.49 42.31
N ASP A 145 -11.65 -17.23 41.56
CA ASP A 145 -11.60 -16.34 40.38
C ASP A 145 -11.30 -14.88 40.74
N GLN A 146 -11.85 -14.40 41.89
CA GLN A 146 -11.49 -13.09 42.42
C GLN A 146 -9.99 -12.98 42.78
N ALA A 147 -9.37 -14.08 43.24
CA ALA A 147 -7.92 -14.10 43.51
C ALA A 147 -7.10 -13.88 42.21
N LEU A 148 -7.53 -14.47 41.09
CA LEU A 148 -6.93 -14.19 39.77
C LEU A 148 -7.17 -12.73 39.36
N SER A 149 -8.33 -12.17 39.63
CA SER A 149 -8.61 -10.74 39.34
C SER A 149 -7.69 -9.78 40.13
N LYS A 150 -7.32 -10.15 41.35
CA LYS A 150 -6.37 -9.37 42.16
C LYS A 150 -4.98 -9.37 41.51
N VAL A 151 -4.49 -10.52 41.05
CA VAL A 151 -3.24 -10.63 40.32
C VAL A 151 -3.25 -9.74 39.08
N ALA A 152 -4.32 -9.79 38.31
CA ALA A 152 -4.47 -8.94 37.12
C ALA A 152 -4.33 -7.44 37.47
N ARG A 153 -5.04 -6.99 38.52
CA ARG A 153 -4.95 -5.58 38.99
C ARG A 153 -3.55 -5.18 39.44
N LEU A 154 -2.78 -6.09 40.05
CA LEU A 154 -1.41 -5.85 40.47
C LEU A 154 -0.46 -5.64 39.28
N LEU A 155 -0.69 -6.34 38.18
CA LEU A 155 0.19 -6.31 37.02
C LEU A 155 -0.15 -5.21 36.02
N VAL A 156 -1.39 -4.69 36.00
CA VAL A 156 -1.80 -3.61 35.09
C VAL A 156 -0.83 -2.41 35.07
N PRO A 157 -0.37 -1.86 36.21
CA PRO A 157 0.54 -0.71 36.21
C PRO A 157 1.92 -1.02 35.66
N LEU A 158 2.32 -2.28 35.61
CA LEU A 158 3.66 -2.75 35.17
C LEU A 158 3.62 -3.34 33.74
N GLY A 159 2.47 -3.27 33.08
CA GLY A 159 2.29 -3.82 31.74
C GLY A 159 3.27 -3.24 30.72
N GLU A 160 3.52 -1.93 30.77
CA GLU A 160 4.47 -1.27 29.86
C GLU A 160 5.91 -1.78 30.06
N ASP A 161 6.31 -2.03 31.31
CA ASP A 161 7.64 -2.58 31.63
C ASP A 161 7.79 -4.03 31.14
N LEU A 162 6.69 -4.77 31.06
CA LEU A 162 6.63 -6.13 30.53
C LEU A 162 6.47 -6.15 28.98
N GLY A 163 6.28 -5.00 28.36
CA GLY A 163 6.01 -4.87 26.94
C GLY A 163 4.60 -5.32 26.53
N VAL A 164 3.65 -5.30 27.50
CA VAL A 164 2.27 -5.75 27.30
C VAL A 164 1.33 -4.72 27.94
N LYS A 165 0.46 -4.11 27.17
CA LYS A 165 -0.55 -3.19 27.69
C LYS A 165 -1.77 -3.99 28.17
N ILE A 166 -1.82 -4.30 29.48
CA ILE A 166 -2.91 -5.07 30.07
C ILE A 166 -4.14 -4.17 30.22
N GLU A 167 -5.25 -4.48 29.56
CA GLU A 167 -6.49 -3.69 29.61
C GLU A 167 -7.65 -4.47 30.24
N SER A 168 -7.66 -5.79 30.08
CA SER A 168 -8.71 -6.65 30.61
C SER A 168 -8.16 -8.03 30.99
N ARG A 169 -9.00 -8.87 31.51
CA ARG A 169 -8.71 -10.31 31.64
C ARG A 169 -9.84 -11.13 31.01
N SER A 170 -9.53 -12.37 30.62
CA SER A 170 -10.55 -13.35 30.20
C SER A 170 -11.40 -13.82 31.38
N PHE A 171 -12.51 -14.48 31.07
CA PHE A 171 -13.21 -15.28 32.05
C PHE A 171 -12.27 -16.36 32.62
N GLY A 172 -12.66 -16.89 33.83
CA GLY A 172 -11.94 -18.00 34.42
C GLY A 172 -12.19 -19.27 33.61
N LEU A 173 -11.11 -19.99 33.29
CA LEU A 173 -11.18 -21.30 32.64
C LEU A 173 -10.78 -22.38 33.66
N LEU A 174 -11.70 -23.26 33.97
CA LEU A 174 -11.49 -24.38 34.90
C LEU A 174 -11.01 -25.59 34.12
N HIS A 175 -9.91 -26.20 34.56
CA HIS A 175 -9.30 -27.39 33.98
C HIS A 175 -9.46 -28.57 34.91
N SER A 176 -9.84 -29.72 34.37
CA SER A 176 -9.86 -31.00 35.07
C SER A 176 -8.91 -31.96 34.41
N PHE A 177 -7.90 -32.42 35.16
CA PHE A 177 -6.90 -33.34 34.70
C PHE A 177 -7.20 -34.73 35.28
N GLY A 178 -7.27 -35.73 34.40
CA GLY A 178 -7.49 -37.13 34.78
C GLY A 178 -6.86 -38.08 33.79
N SER A 179 -6.74 -39.35 34.07
CA SER A 179 -6.43 -40.33 33.08
C SER A 179 -7.58 -40.46 32.11
N ARG A 180 -7.34 -40.23 30.84
CA ARG A 180 -8.26 -40.49 29.77
C ARG A 180 -8.59 -41.98 29.71
N ASP A 181 -9.84 -42.35 29.59
CA ASP A 181 -10.15 -43.66 29.06
C ASP A 181 -9.78 -43.70 27.58
N ASP A 182 -9.13 -44.76 27.12
CA ASP A 182 -8.47 -44.83 25.81
C ASP A 182 -9.40 -44.58 24.59
N ASP A 183 -10.70 -44.36 24.79
CA ASP A 183 -11.73 -44.22 23.76
C ASP A 183 -12.31 -42.78 23.65
N GLU A 184 -11.85 -41.80 24.45
CA GLU A 184 -12.35 -40.41 24.31
C GLU A 184 -11.55 -39.64 23.24
N GLU A 185 -12.17 -39.45 22.06
CA GLU A 185 -11.62 -38.58 21.01
C GLU A 185 -11.72 -37.11 21.43
N PHE A 186 -10.77 -36.27 20.92
CA PHE A 186 -10.88 -34.81 21.03
C PHE A 186 -12.15 -34.35 20.37
N SER A 187 -12.74 -33.27 20.91
CA SER A 187 -13.83 -32.62 20.19
C SER A 187 -13.30 -32.01 18.89
N PRO A 188 -13.97 -32.26 17.73
CA PRO A 188 -13.58 -31.64 16.50
C PRO A 188 -13.70 -30.11 16.64
N LEU A 189 -12.70 -29.39 16.13
CA LEU A 189 -12.70 -27.95 16.19
C LEU A 189 -13.76 -27.38 15.26
N THR A 190 -14.63 -26.53 15.79
CA THR A 190 -15.63 -25.79 15.01
C THR A 190 -15.09 -24.42 14.59
N GLU A 191 -15.70 -23.78 13.59
CA GLU A 191 -15.35 -22.46 13.11
C GLU A 191 -15.49 -21.42 14.24
N PHE A 192 -16.53 -21.52 15.04
CA PHE A 192 -16.78 -20.65 16.19
C PHE A 192 -15.71 -20.80 17.27
N GLU A 193 -15.35 -22.02 17.63
CA GLU A 193 -14.28 -22.31 18.58
C GLU A 193 -12.93 -21.82 18.08
N CYS A 194 -12.62 -22.06 16.79
CA CYS A 194 -11.38 -21.56 16.20
C CYS A 194 -11.28 -20.04 16.31
N GLN A 195 -12.32 -19.30 15.97
CA GLN A 195 -12.35 -17.84 16.08
C GLN A 195 -12.18 -17.40 17.52
N LYS A 196 -12.95 -17.98 18.45
CA LYS A 196 -12.91 -17.66 19.87
C LYS A 196 -11.50 -17.86 20.45
N TRP A 197 -10.92 -19.02 20.26
CA TRP A 197 -9.62 -19.36 20.81
C TRP A 197 -8.49 -18.60 20.13
N LEU A 198 -8.57 -18.38 18.81
CA LEU A 198 -7.59 -17.54 18.11
C LEU A 198 -7.58 -16.12 18.65
N GLN A 199 -8.75 -15.51 18.86
CA GLN A 199 -8.85 -14.18 19.48
C GLN A 199 -8.28 -14.18 20.90
N GLN A 200 -8.61 -15.19 21.72
CA GLN A 200 -8.14 -15.26 23.10
C GLN A 200 -6.62 -15.43 23.17
N LEU A 201 -6.04 -16.33 22.39
CA LEU A 201 -4.59 -16.57 22.41
C LEU A 201 -3.77 -15.40 21.84
N VAL A 202 -4.31 -14.69 20.85
CA VAL A 202 -3.67 -13.48 20.30
C VAL A 202 -3.72 -12.32 21.28
N LYS A 203 -4.83 -12.15 21.99
CA LYS A 203 -5.01 -11.05 22.94
C LYS A 203 -4.36 -11.31 24.29
N GLY A 204 -4.16 -12.56 24.69
CA GLY A 204 -3.72 -12.96 26.02
C GLY A 204 -2.24 -13.38 26.12
N PRO A 205 -1.28 -12.45 26.09
CA PRO A 205 0.15 -12.80 26.16
C PRO A 205 0.60 -13.32 27.53
N LEU A 206 -0.15 -13.05 28.59
CA LEU A 206 0.12 -13.53 29.95
C LEU A 206 -1.01 -14.43 30.43
N MET A 207 -0.66 -15.56 30.98
CA MET A 207 -1.60 -16.50 31.61
C MET A 207 -1.34 -16.62 33.11
N VAL A 208 -2.38 -16.62 33.91
CA VAL A 208 -2.34 -16.84 35.34
C VAL A 208 -3.08 -18.13 35.65
N ILE A 209 -2.43 -19.03 36.41
CA ILE A 209 -2.94 -20.38 36.71
C ILE A 209 -2.90 -20.57 38.20
N LEU A 210 -4.04 -20.89 38.84
CA LEU A 210 -4.15 -21.29 40.22
C LEU A 210 -4.48 -22.79 40.28
N PHE A 211 -3.59 -23.57 40.89
CA PHE A 211 -3.78 -25.01 41.05
C PHE A 211 -4.65 -25.29 42.26
N LEU A 212 -5.85 -25.81 42.02
CA LEU A 212 -6.85 -26.09 43.07
C LEU A 212 -6.58 -27.40 43.83
N GLY A 213 -5.91 -28.37 43.19
CA GLY A 213 -5.70 -29.70 43.74
C GLY A 213 -6.82 -30.67 43.38
N PRO A 214 -7.05 -31.77 44.13
CA PRO A 214 -6.39 -32.17 45.37
C PRO A 214 -4.98 -32.73 45.23
N SER A 215 -4.57 -33.20 44.03
CA SER A 215 -3.22 -33.66 43.81
C SER A 215 -2.39 -32.57 43.16
N GLY A 216 -1.11 -32.50 43.47
CA GLY A 216 -0.15 -31.67 42.77
C GLY A 216 0.28 -32.30 41.46
N GLY A 217 1.27 -31.68 40.85
CA GLY A 217 1.80 -32.17 39.59
C GLY A 217 3.09 -31.49 39.14
N LYS A 218 3.47 -31.71 37.91
CA LYS A 218 4.59 -31.05 37.27
C LYS A 218 4.09 -30.21 36.10
N LEU A 219 4.43 -28.94 36.12
CA LEU A 219 4.23 -28.02 35.02
C LEU A 219 5.53 -27.96 34.21
N GLN A 220 5.48 -28.37 32.95
CA GLN A 220 6.61 -28.28 32.04
C GLN A 220 6.48 -27.00 31.24
N LEU A 221 7.56 -26.21 31.18
CA LEU A 221 7.66 -24.95 30.47
C LEU A 221 8.79 -25.01 29.47
N GLN A 222 8.52 -24.73 28.19
CA GLN A 222 9.53 -24.74 27.13
C GLN A 222 9.39 -23.51 26.24
N PRO A 223 10.49 -22.80 25.88
CA PRO A 223 10.45 -21.67 24.96
C PRO A 223 10.15 -22.13 23.53
N PHE A 224 9.18 -21.52 22.86
CA PHE A 224 8.85 -21.82 21.47
C PHE A 224 10.00 -21.54 20.47
N LYS A 225 10.84 -20.51 20.76
CA LYS A 225 11.92 -20.10 19.84
C LYS A 225 13.20 -20.93 19.94
N HIS A 226 13.30 -21.79 20.92
CA HIS A 226 14.49 -22.58 21.23
C HIS A 226 14.09 -24.02 21.55
N GLU A 227 13.69 -24.78 20.56
CA GLU A 227 13.28 -26.18 20.72
C GLU A 227 14.40 -27.08 21.31
N GLU A 228 15.66 -26.69 21.14
CA GLU A 228 16.82 -27.38 21.74
C GLU A 228 17.04 -27.04 23.23
N ALA A 229 16.33 -26.01 23.77
CA ALA A 229 16.45 -25.68 25.17
C ALA A 229 15.73 -26.73 26.03
N PRO A 230 16.34 -27.21 27.13
CA PRO A 230 15.69 -28.18 27.98
C PRO A 230 14.41 -27.59 28.60
N ALA A 231 13.35 -28.38 28.62
CA ALA A 231 12.13 -28.02 29.32
C ALA A 231 12.40 -27.83 30.83
N VAL A 232 11.82 -26.79 31.41
CA VAL A 232 11.89 -26.52 32.85
C VAL A 232 10.67 -27.18 33.51
N GLU A 233 10.92 -28.09 34.45
CA GLU A 233 9.87 -28.71 35.27
C GLU A 233 9.66 -27.92 36.55
N VAL A 234 8.44 -27.43 36.77
CA VAL A 234 8.01 -26.74 37.98
C VAL A 234 7.07 -27.67 38.76
N SER A 235 7.48 -28.08 39.96
CA SER A 235 6.60 -28.85 40.86
C SER A 235 5.56 -27.91 41.44
N VAL A 236 4.28 -28.25 41.27
CA VAL A 236 3.18 -27.44 41.78
C VAL A 236 2.33 -28.25 42.80
N GLU A 237 1.94 -27.58 43.86
CA GLU A 237 1.08 -28.11 44.93
C GLU A 237 -0.25 -27.35 44.94
N PRO A 238 -1.32 -27.86 45.54
CA PRO A 238 -2.55 -27.13 45.71
C PRO A 238 -2.33 -25.74 46.34
N GLY A 239 -2.95 -24.70 45.79
CA GLY A 239 -2.77 -23.30 46.21
C GLY A 239 -1.58 -22.59 45.54
N THR A 240 -0.73 -23.29 44.77
CA THR A 240 0.31 -22.65 43.95
C THR A 240 -0.32 -21.87 42.82
N THR A 241 0.16 -20.65 42.65
CA THR A 241 -0.20 -19.81 41.47
C THR A 241 0.98 -19.65 40.58
N VAL A 242 0.84 -19.89 39.29
CA VAL A 242 1.88 -19.67 38.28
C VAL A 242 1.42 -18.62 37.31
N ILE A 243 2.27 -17.63 37.07
CA ILE A 243 2.05 -16.60 36.06
C ILE A 243 3.11 -16.82 34.99
N LEU A 244 2.71 -16.92 33.74
CA LEU A 244 3.64 -17.19 32.65
C LEU A 244 3.33 -16.36 31.40
N ARG A 245 4.37 -16.22 30.57
CA ARG A 245 4.25 -15.63 29.24
C ARG A 245 3.78 -16.69 28.23
N ALA A 246 2.47 -16.77 28.03
CA ALA A 246 1.85 -17.70 27.07
C ALA A 246 2.25 -17.41 25.62
N ASP A 247 2.74 -16.19 25.32
CA ASP A 247 3.27 -15.78 24.03
C ASP A 247 4.68 -16.32 23.73
N SER A 248 5.38 -16.83 24.74
CA SER A 248 6.78 -17.23 24.64
C SER A 248 7.08 -18.63 25.14
N LEU A 249 6.23 -19.19 25.98
CA LEU A 249 6.42 -20.47 26.66
C LEU A 249 5.27 -21.45 26.36
N SER A 250 5.62 -22.63 25.86
CA SER A 250 4.77 -23.82 25.90
C SER A 250 4.58 -24.24 27.38
N HIS A 251 3.39 -24.69 27.71
CA HIS A 251 3.05 -25.07 29.08
C HIS A 251 2.14 -26.29 29.11
N GLN A 252 2.66 -27.38 29.65
CA GLN A 252 1.96 -28.66 29.81
C GLN A 252 1.93 -29.07 31.26
N PHE A 253 0.81 -29.54 31.74
CA PHE A 253 0.67 -29.97 33.12
C PHE A 253 0.40 -31.47 33.21
N THR A 254 1.23 -32.18 33.98
CA THR A 254 1.08 -33.58 34.28
C THR A 254 0.75 -33.75 35.77
N ALA A 255 -0.43 -34.26 36.07
CA ALA A 255 -0.89 -34.52 37.44
C ALA A 255 -0.21 -35.76 38.04
N THR A 256 0.19 -35.69 39.32
CA THR A 256 0.73 -36.86 40.03
C THR A 256 -0.33 -37.81 40.55
N GLY A 257 -1.63 -37.46 40.47
CA GLY A 257 -2.75 -38.22 40.95
C GLY A 257 -3.93 -38.29 40.00
N LYS A 258 -4.90 -39.12 40.27
CA LYS A 258 -6.07 -39.37 39.40
C LYS A 258 -7.06 -38.17 39.25
N LYS A 259 -6.95 -37.17 40.08
CA LYS A 259 -7.81 -35.99 40.05
C LYS A 259 -6.96 -34.77 40.38
N ALA A 260 -6.81 -33.86 39.47
CA ALA A 260 -6.26 -32.53 39.70
C ALA A 260 -7.13 -31.51 38.98
N MET A 261 -7.25 -30.30 39.52
CA MET A 261 -8.02 -29.20 38.93
C MET A 261 -7.15 -27.94 38.99
N ALA A 262 -7.30 -27.09 38.00
CA ALA A 262 -6.71 -25.78 37.99
C ALA A 262 -7.69 -24.74 37.42
N LEU A 263 -7.54 -23.50 37.87
CA LEU A 263 -8.30 -22.38 37.35
C LEU A 263 -7.34 -21.40 36.70
N SER A 264 -7.55 -21.06 35.44
CA SER A 264 -6.70 -20.13 34.70
C SER A 264 -7.45 -18.96 34.12
N CYS A 265 -6.72 -17.90 33.79
CA CYS A 265 -7.22 -16.78 32.97
C CYS A 265 -6.07 -16.14 32.21
N TRP A 266 -6.40 -15.47 31.12
CA TRP A 266 -5.45 -14.65 30.38
C TRP A 266 -5.60 -13.18 30.72
N LEU A 267 -4.48 -12.45 30.74
CA LEU A 267 -4.45 -11.00 30.84
C LEU A 267 -4.37 -10.46 29.43
N ASN A 268 -5.44 -9.80 29.00
CA ASN A 268 -5.64 -9.38 27.62
C ASN A 268 -5.11 -7.98 27.40
N GLN A 269 -4.46 -7.80 26.25
CA GLN A 269 -4.11 -6.50 25.71
C GLN A 269 -5.14 -6.09 24.64
N ASP A 270 -5.41 -4.79 24.52
CA ASP A 270 -6.18 -4.28 23.41
C ASP A 270 -5.31 -4.29 22.16
N THR A 271 -5.34 -5.40 21.45
CA THR A 271 -4.83 -5.47 20.09
C THR A 271 -5.95 -5.03 19.16
N ARG A 272 -6.04 -3.73 18.90
CA ARG A 272 -6.69 -3.30 17.67
C ARG A 272 -5.86 -3.88 16.52
N LEU A 273 -6.45 -4.78 15.77
CA LEU A 273 -5.83 -5.48 14.65
C LEU A 273 -5.21 -4.55 13.58
N GLY A 274 -5.36 -3.23 13.70
CA GLY A 274 -4.82 -2.21 12.80
C GLY A 274 -3.58 -1.45 13.25
N GLU A 275 -3.17 -1.49 14.52
CA GLU A 275 -2.07 -0.63 15.00
C GLU A 275 -0.72 -1.33 15.19
N HIS A 276 -0.66 -2.65 15.29
CA HIS A 276 0.58 -3.38 15.54
C HIS A 276 0.68 -4.68 14.75
N HIS A 277 0.91 -4.60 13.43
CA HIS A 277 1.33 -5.77 12.65
C HIS A 277 2.81 -6.15 12.83
N GLU A 278 3.49 -5.57 13.78
CA GLU A 278 4.80 -6.07 14.18
C GLU A 278 4.65 -7.22 15.15
N VAL A 279 4.81 -8.42 14.58
CA VAL A 279 5.07 -9.64 15.32
C VAL A 279 3.88 -10.15 16.14
N LEU A 280 2.87 -10.66 15.49
CA LEU A 280 2.10 -11.77 16.03
C LEU A 280 3.11 -12.87 16.39
N VAL A 281 3.36 -13.07 17.68
CA VAL A 281 4.15 -14.22 18.12
C VAL A 281 3.34 -15.45 17.78
N LYS A 282 3.73 -16.15 16.73
CA LYS A 282 3.05 -17.35 16.27
C LYS A 282 3.47 -18.48 17.19
N THR A 283 2.67 -18.70 18.23
CA THR A 283 2.80 -19.93 19.03
C THR A 283 2.34 -21.14 18.22
N PRO A 284 2.76 -22.35 18.50
CA PRO A 284 2.32 -23.56 17.78
C PRO A 284 0.78 -23.66 17.71
N ALA A 285 0.08 -23.40 18.80
CA ALA A 285 -1.38 -23.40 18.83
C ALA A 285 -1.99 -22.33 17.92
N ILE A 286 -1.51 -21.09 17.95
CA ILE A 286 -1.95 -20.03 17.04
C ILE A 286 -1.67 -20.42 15.58
N GLN A 287 -0.49 -20.97 15.28
CA GLN A 287 -0.16 -21.40 13.94
C GLN A 287 -1.05 -22.57 13.48
N GLY A 288 -1.33 -23.52 14.36
CA GLY A 288 -2.25 -24.64 14.10
C GLY A 288 -3.66 -24.15 13.77
N LEU A 289 -4.21 -23.25 14.59
CA LEU A 289 -5.53 -22.64 14.36
C LEU A 289 -5.58 -21.82 13.07
N MET A 290 -4.54 -21.04 12.77
CA MET A 290 -4.45 -20.28 11.52
C MET A 290 -4.40 -21.19 10.29
N ASN A 291 -3.63 -22.27 10.37
CA ASN A 291 -3.55 -23.26 9.27
C ASN A 291 -4.91 -23.93 9.04
N TRP A 292 -5.55 -24.41 10.12
CA TRP A 292 -6.88 -25.00 10.07
C TRP A 292 -7.91 -24.04 9.50
N ALA A 293 -7.93 -22.77 9.96
CA ALA A 293 -8.80 -21.72 9.42
C ALA A 293 -8.56 -21.49 7.93
N THR A 294 -7.29 -21.45 7.53
CA THR A 294 -6.91 -21.26 6.13
C THR A 294 -7.41 -22.42 5.25
N GLU A 295 -7.32 -23.64 5.74
CA GLU A 295 -7.82 -24.83 5.01
C GLU A 295 -9.35 -24.81 4.90
N LYS A 296 -10.05 -24.47 5.99
CA LYS A 296 -11.51 -24.33 5.97
C LYS A 296 -11.97 -23.22 5.04
N ILE A 297 -11.30 -22.09 5.03
CA ILE A 297 -11.58 -20.99 4.10
C ILE A 297 -11.38 -21.42 2.64
N LYS A 298 -10.33 -22.16 2.33
CA LYS A 298 -10.12 -22.74 0.98
C LYS A 298 -11.22 -23.72 0.59
N GLU A 299 -11.59 -24.60 1.50
CA GLU A 299 -12.68 -25.56 1.31
C GLU A 299 -14.01 -24.84 1.04
N PHE A 300 -14.31 -23.79 1.81
CA PHE A 300 -15.49 -22.96 1.61
C PHE A 300 -15.51 -22.29 0.22
N LYS A 301 -14.38 -21.69 -0.21
CA LYS A 301 -14.27 -21.08 -1.53
C LYS A 301 -14.44 -22.10 -2.66
N LEU A 302 -13.84 -23.27 -2.52
CA LEU A 302 -13.99 -24.34 -3.49
C LEU A 302 -15.46 -24.81 -3.61
N ARG A 303 -16.18 -24.90 -2.48
CA ARG A 303 -17.62 -25.21 -2.47
C ARG A 303 -18.44 -24.13 -3.15
N GLN A 304 -18.12 -22.83 -2.97
CA GLN A 304 -18.76 -21.75 -3.69
C GLN A 304 -18.55 -21.83 -5.20
N GLU A 305 -17.35 -22.21 -5.66
CA GLU A 305 -17.05 -22.35 -7.09
C GLU A 305 -17.83 -23.49 -7.75
N ILE A 306 -17.98 -24.62 -7.04
CA ILE A 306 -18.70 -25.80 -7.54
C ILE A 306 -20.21 -25.57 -7.48
N GLY A 307 -20.71 -24.76 -6.56
CA GLY A 307 -22.12 -24.56 -6.25
C GLY A 307 -22.82 -23.43 -6.98
N ASN A 308 -22.30 -22.91 -8.08
CA ASN A 308 -22.75 -21.67 -8.73
C ASN A 308 -24.19 -21.68 -9.33
N GLU A 309 -24.98 -22.72 -9.10
CA GLU A 309 -26.40 -22.71 -9.36
C GLU A 309 -27.20 -22.96 -8.06
N GLY A 310 -27.40 -21.88 -7.28
CA GLY A 310 -28.52 -21.83 -6.33
C GLY A 310 -28.32 -22.48 -4.96
N MET A 311 -27.10 -22.68 -4.46
CA MET A 311 -26.88 -23.03 -3.06
C MET A 311 -26.96 -21.76 -2.19
N GLU A 312 -28.01 -21.68 -1.38
CA GLU A 312 -28.06 -20.77 -0.24
C GLU A 312 -26.82 -21.07 0.62
N LEU A 313 -26.09 -20.00 0.98
CA LEU A 313 -24.98 -20.07 1.94
C LEU A 313 -25.45 -20.82 3.18
N ASP A 314 -24.63 -21.75 3.67
CA ASP A 314 -24.91 -22.39 4.95
C ASP A 314 -25.13 -21.32 6.01
N PRO A 315 -26.35 -21.19 6.58
CA PRO A 315 -26.65 -20.14 7.55
C PRO A 315 -25.80 -20.24 8.84
N MET A 316 -25.09 -21.36 9.00
CA MET A 316 -24.17 -21.60 10.11
C MET A 316 -22.75 -21.06 9.87
N PHE A 317 -22.42 -20.62 8.63
CA PHE A 317 -21.08 -20.07 8.36
C PHE A 317 -21.00 -18.62 8.83
N PRO A 318 -20.11 -18.27 9.78
CA PRO A 318 -20.05 -16.91 10.31
C PRO A 318 -19.75 -15.86 9.24
N LYS A 319 -20.47 -14.74 9.26
CA LYS A 319 -20.30 -13.64 8.28
C LYS A 319 -18.86 -13.10 8.28
N GLU A 320 -18.19 -13.10 9.44
CA GLU A 320 -16.79 -12.68 9.58
C GLU A 320 -15.83 -13.59 8.83
N TRP A 321 -16.09 -14.89 8.80
CA TRP A 321 -15.30 -15.86 8.05
C TRP A 321 -15.48 -15.70 6.55
N GLN A 322 -16.69 -15.43 6.10
CA GLN A 322 -16.94 -15.12 4.69
C GLN A 322 -16.19 -13.85 4.27
N LYS A 323 -16.26 -12.80 5.09
CA LYS A 323 -15.51 -11.55 4.84
C LYS A 323 -13.99 -11.80 4.83
N ALA A 324 -13.47 -12.59 5.77
CA ALA A 324 -12.06 -12.99 5.79
C ALA A 324 -11.68 -13.80 4.55
N ALA A 325 -12.52 -14.75 4.14
CA ALA A 325 -12.32 -15.54 2.94
C ALA A 325 -12.21 -14.66 1.69
N ASN A 326 -13.12 -13.71 1.52
CA ASN A 326 -13.13 -12.80 0.39
C ASN A 326 -11.86 -11.93 0.32
N ARG A 327 -11.30 -11.57 1.49
CA ARG A 327 -10.07 -10.78 1.59
C ARG A 327 -8.79 -11.59 1.40
N MET A 328 -8.81 -12.88 1.74
CA MET A 328 -7.63 -13.75 1.63
C MET A 328 -7.53 -14.48 0.29
N PHE A 329 -8.66 -14.91 -0.26
CA PHE A 329 -8.71 -15.76 -1.44
C PHE A 329 -9.66 -15.17 -2.49
N GLN A 330 -9.14 -14.35 -3.38
CA GLN A 330 -9.94 -13.84 -4.49
C GLN A 330 -10.08 -14.89 -5.58
N VAL A 331 -11.30 -15.06 -6.06
CA VAL A 331 -11.67 -16.02 -7.09
C VAL A 331 -11.51 -15.39 -8.47
N GLY A 332 -11.01 -16.18 -9.42
CA GLY A 332 -10.91 -15.79 -10.82
C GLY A 332 -9.65 -14.96 -11.18
N PRO A 333 -9.51 -14.60 -12.44
CA PRO A 333 -8.35 -13.88 -12.94
C PRO A 333 -8.38 -12.43 -12.45
N GLN A 334 -7.53 -12.10 -11.51
CA GLN A 334 -7.35 -10.74 -11.01
C GLN A 334 -6.52 -9.90 -11.96
N VAL A 335 -6.81 -8.62 -12.01
CA VAL A 335 -6.06 -7.64 -12.80
C VAL A 335 -5.33 -6.70 -11.84
N ALA A 336 -4.00 -6.73 -11.88
CA ALA A 336 -3.15 -5.91 -11.06
C ALA A 336 -2.87 -4.54 -11.70
N ILE A 337 -2.86 -3.48 -10.90
CA ILE A 337 -2.38 -2.15 -11.27
C ILE A 337 -0.92 -2.06 -10.82
N ARG A 338 0.02 -1.83 -11.77
CA ARG A 338 1.46 -1.89 -11.48
C ARG A 338 2.20 -0.57 -11.65
N GLY A 339 1.60 0.40 -12.29
CA GLY A 339 2.21 1.70 -12.47
C GLY A 339 1.15 2.74 -12.71
N THR A 340 1.32 3.90 -12.10
CA THR A 340 0.39 5.01 -12.17
C THR A 340 1.11 6.32 -12.42
N SER A 341 0.51 7.22 -13.15
CA SER A 341 1.02 8.57 -13.37
C SER A 341 -0.11 9.57 -13.46
N CYS A 342 0.14 10.78 -13.06
CA CYS A 342 -0.85 11.85 -13.18
C CYS A 342 -0.23 13.24 -13.29
N LYS A 343 -1.00 14.14 -13.92
CA LYS A 343 -0.83 15.58 -13.86
C LYS A 343 -2.21 16.16 -13.55
N PHE A 344 -2.40 16.61 -12.32
CA PHE A 344 -3.61 17.23 -11.80
C PHE A 344 -3.31 18.64 -11.28
N PRO A 345 -4.29 19.45 -10.92
CA PRO A 345 -4.04 20.79 -10.42
C PRO A 345 -2.96 20.83 -9.34
N SER A 346 -1.88 21.56 -9.59
CA SER A 346 -0.71 21.72 -8.71
C SER A 346 -0.01 20.41 -8.27
N THR A 347 -0.31 19.29 -8.90
CA THR A 347 0.27 17.98 -8.56
C THR A 347 0.68 17.22 -9.82
N TYR A 348 1.91 16.67 -9.81
CA TYR A 348 2.52 16.04 -10.98
C TYR A 348 2.99 14.63 -10.69
N SER A 349 2.49 14.03 -9.62
CA SER A 349 2.79 12.64 -9.25
C SER A 349 1.68 12.05 -8.40
N PRO A 350 1.48 10.72 -8.39
CA PRO A 350 0.49 10.06 -7.53
C PRO A 350 0.72 10.32 -6.04
N SER A 351 1.98 10.40 -5.59
CA SER A 351 2.31 10.72 -4.21
C SER A 351 1.96 12.16 -3.82
N GLY A 352 2.22 13.13 -4.73
CA GLY A 352 1.79 14.52 -4.55
C GLY A 352 0.28 14.66 -4.50
N TRP A 353 -0.42 13.93 -5.39
CA TRP A 353 -1.88 13.86 -5.41
C TRP A 353 -2.44 13.34 -4.09
N TRP A 354 -1.90 12.24 -3.58
CA TRP A 354 -2.30 11.69 -2.29
C TRP A 354 -2.11 12.66 -1.13
N GLN A 355 -0.93 13.27 -1.04
CA GLN A 355 -0.67 14.24 0.03
C GLN A 355 -1.66 15.39 -0.01
N ALA A 356 -1.95 15.91 -1.18
CA ALA A 356 -2.88 17.00 -1.36
C ALA A 356 -4.33 16.61 -0.99
N GLN A 357 -4.77 15.41 -1.36
CA GLN A 357 -6.06 14.87 -0.92
C GLN A 357 -6.12 14.72 0.60
N ARG A 358 -5.08 14.17 1.21
CA ARG A 358 -4.99 13.98 2.66
C ARG A 358 -5.02 15.29 3.44
N PHE A 359 -4.44 16.36 2.89
CA PHE A 359 -4.48 17.68 3.51
C PHE A 359 -5.74 18.47 3.20
N GLY A 360 -6.67 17.94 2.42
CA GLY A 360 -7.91 18.60 2.06
C GLY A 360 -7.68 19.86 1.24
N ILE A 361 -6.80 19.82 0.24
CA ILE A 361 -6.53 20.97 -0.60
C ILE A 361 -7.71 21.23 -1.55
N ASP A 362 -8.18 22.46 -1.55
CA ASP A 362 -9.17 22.99 -2.51
C ASP A 362 -8.44 23.68 -3.66
N TRP A 363 -8.54 23.12 -4.86
CA TRP A 363 -7.87 23.65 -6.06
C TRP A 363 -8.71 24.63 -6.87
N ALA A 364 -9.89 24.97 -6.40
CA ALA A 364 -10.72 25.93 -7.11
C ALA A 364 -10.05 27.32 -7.16
N GLN A 365 -9.79 27.81 -8.36
CA GLN A 365 -9.19 29.10 -8.62
C GLN A 365 -9.95 29.83 -9.74
N THR A 366 -9.79 31.14 -9.82
CA THR A 366 -10.28 31.87 -10.98
C THR A 366 -9.52 31.44 -12.22
N VAL A 367 -10.22 31.47 -13.38
CA VAL A 367 -9.57 31.09 -14.65
C VAL A 367 -8.30 31.89 -14.87
N PRO A 368 -7.14 31.24 -15.04
CA PRO A 368 -5.87 31.93 -15.25
C PRO A 368 -5.86 32.70 -16.57
N MET A 369 -5.28 33.90 -16.57
CA MET A 369 -5.14 34.72 -17.79
C MET A 369 -4.32 34.01 -18.87
N LEU A 370 -3.43 33.09 -18.50
CA LEU A 370 -2.66 32.25 -19.44
C LEU A 370 -3.54 31.32 -20.28
N ARG A 371 -4.75 31.01 -19.81
CA ARG A 371 -5.70 30.18 -20.56
C ARG A 371 -6.52 31.04 -21.50
N TRP A 372 -7.27 31.99 -20.98
CA TRP A 372 -8.00 33.02 -21.72
C TRP A 372 -8.38 34.18 -20.81
N ASN A 373 -8.68 35.34 -21.43
CA ASN A 373 -9.26 36.44 -20.67
C ASN A 373 -10.72 36.14 -20.33
N HIS A 374 -10.93 35.63 -19.12
CA HIS A 374 -12.25 35.17 -18.67
C HIS A 374 -13.26 36.27 -18.47
N ASP A 375 -12.84 37.52 -18.16
CA ASP A 375 -13.73 38.64 -17.99
C ASP A 375 -14.56 38.94 -19.27
N ASN A 376 -14.03 38.57 -20.43
CA ASN A 376 -14.76 38.68 -21.70
C ASN A 376 -15.88 37.66 -21.83
N ALA A 377 -15.74 36.49 -21.23
CA ALA A 377 -16.67 35.37 -21.26
C ALA A 377 -17.56 35.28 -20.01
N TYR A 378 -17.37 36.11 -19.00
CA TYR A 378 -18.06 36.05 -17.72
C TYR A 378 -19.14 37.11 -17.61
N ASP A 379 -20.29 36.73 -17.02
CA ASP A 379 -21.33 37.62 -16.57
C ASP A 379 -22.10 36.91 -15.42
N PRO A 380 -22.30 37.54 -14.25
CA PRO A 380 -22.91 36.88 -13.09
C PRO A 380 -24.39 36.54 -13.26
N TRP A 381 -25.01 37.02 -14.33
CA TRP A 381 -26.42 36.74 -14.59
C TRP A 381 -26.65 35.29 -15.00
N GLU A 382 -27.67 34.65 -14.44
CA GLU A 382 -27.98 33.24 -14.65
C GLU A 382 -28.24 32.91 -16.14
N ASP A 383 -28.87 33.80 -16.90
CA ASP A 383 -29.16 33.65 -18.32
C ASP A 383 -28.05 34.20 -19.25
N SER A 384 -26.86 34.42 -18.72
CA SER A 384 -25.69 34.99 -19.44
C SER A 384 -25.28 34.14 -20.66
N TRP A 385 -25.56 32.82 -20.64
CA TRP A 385 -25.33 31.91 -21.75
C TRP A 385 -26.04 32.34 -23.04
N LYS A 386 -27.18 33.06 -22.97
CA LYS A 386 -27.86 33.61 -24.12
C LYS A 386 -27.03 34.65 -24.86
N TYR A 387 -26.06 35.22 -24.22
CA TYR A 387 -25.09 36.20 -24.74
C TYR A 387 -23.68 35.59 -24.89
N MET A 388 -23.59 34.25 -24.97
CA MET A 388 -22.34 33.51 -25.10
C MET A 388 -21.36 33.78 -23.92
N LYS A 389 -21.90 33.96 -22.72
CA LYS A 389 -21.16 34.13 -21.48
C LYS A 389 -21.53 33.06 -20.45
N THR A 390 -20.62 32.80 -19.52
CA THR A 390 -20.82 31.92 -18.38
C THR A 390 -21.00 32.71 -17.11
N ASN A 391 -21.79 32.21 -16.17
CA ASN A 391 -21.96 32.78 -14.83
C ASN A 391 -21.00 32.16 -13.80
N CYS A 392 -20.04 31.33 -14.22
CA CYS A 392 -19.07 30.67 -13.36
C CYS A 392 -17.67 31.21 -13.62
N ARG A 393 -16.89 31.49 -12.53
CA ARG A 393 -15.53 32.05 -12.61
C ARG A 393 -14.41 31.10 -12.21
N HIS A 394 -14.75 30.00 -11.56
CA HIS A 394 -13.77 29.15 -10.92
C HIS A 394 -13.68 27.78 -11.61
N GLY A 395 -12.47 27.28 -11.68
CA GLY A 395 -12.16 25.92 -12.12
C GLY A 395 -10.85 25.47 -11.48
N ALA A 396 -10.51 24.22 -11.65
CA ALA A 396 -9.26 23.65 -11.19
C ALA A 396 -8.34 23.39 -12.38
N PHE A 397 -7.22 24.11 -12.44
CA PHE A 397 -6.27 24.12 -13.55
C PHE A 397 -4.92 23.59 -13.11
N PHE A 398 -4.21 22.88 -13.98
CA PHE A 398 -2.80 22.58 -13.78
C PHE A 398 -1.90 23.41 -14.71
N ASP A 399 -0.69 23.67 -14.27
CA ASP A 399 0.28 24.47 -15.00
C ASP A 399 1.10 23.59 -15.96
N GLY A 400 1.68 24.22 -17.00
CA GLY A 400 2.58 23.54 -17.92
C GLY A 400 1.89 22.73 -19.01
N THR A 401 0.60 22.97 -19.30
CA THR A 401 -0.11 22.29 -20.38
C THR A 401 0.48 22.54 -21.77
N GLU A 402 1.21 23.66 -21.93
CA GLU A 402 1.93 24.04 -23.14
C GLU A 402 3.28 23.33 -23.27
N LEU A 403 3.82 22.77 -22.19
CA LEU A 403 5.12 22.12 -22.15
C LEU A 403 5.02 20.70 -22.73
N PHE A 404 6.04 20.31 -23.51
CA PHE A 404 6.11 18.97 -24.09
C PHE A 404 7.53 18.66 -24.56
N ASP A 405 8.06 17.50 -24.19
CA ASP A 405 9.33 17.01 -24.70
C ASP A 405 9.14 16.28 -26.03
N ASN A 406 9.00 17.06 -27.10
CA ASN A 406 8.80 16.53 -28.43
C ASN A 406 10.00 15.72 -28.95
N LYS A 407 11.22 16.05 -28.53
CA LYS A 407 12.43 15.34 -28.97
C LYS A 407 12.47 13.91 -28.43
N PHE A 408 12.11 13.74 -27.18
CA PHE A 408 12.03 12.40 -26.57
C PHE A 408 11.12 11.46 -27.36
N PHE A 409 10.02 11.98 -27.89
CA PHE A 409 9.05 11.18 -28.66
C PHE A 409 9.32 11.17 -30.18
N GLY A 410 10.38 11.83 -30.66
CA GLY A 410 10.72 11.91 -32.07
C GLY A 410 9.75 12.75 -32.91
N ILE A 411 9.07 13.73 -32.27
CA ILE A 411 8.08 14.60 -32.93
C ILE A 411 8.73 15.94 -33.30
N SER A 412 8.52 16.40 -34.52
CA SER A 412 9.07 17.67 -34.98
C SER A 412 8.47 18.87 -34.24
N ASN A 413 9.21 19.97 -34.14
CA ASN A 413 8.73 21.21 -33.55
C ASN A 413 7.48 21.80 -34.25
N VAL A 414 7.37 21.59 -35.57
CA VAL A 414 6.23 22.03 -36.34
C VAL A 414 4.99 21.22 -35.99
N GLU A 415 5.11 19.91 -36.01
CA GLU A 415 4.02 19.00 -35.64
C GLU A 415 3.58 19.23 -34.19
N SER A 416 4.52 19.30 -33.23
CA SER A 416 4.20 19.47 -31.81
C SER A 416 3.40 20.73 -31.52
N ARG A 417 3.59 21.81 -32.28
CA ARG A 417 2.80 23.05 -32.14
C ARG A 417 1.35 22.89 -32.60
N GLN A 418 1.09 21.98 -33.55
CA GLN A 418 -0.24 21.69 -34.06
C GLN A 418 -0.92 20.53 -33.33
N MET A 419 -0.19 19.83 -32.48
CA MET A 419 -0.74 18.80 -31.61
C MET A 419 -1.56 19.43 -30.51
N ASP A 420 -2.72 18.82 -30.27
CA ASP A 420 -3.55 19.07 -29.13
C ASP A 420 -2.75 18.94 -27.82
N PRO A 421 -2.80 19.88 -26.90
CA PRO A 421 -2.24 19.72 -25.56
C PRO A 421 -2.65 18.41 -24.88
N MET A 422 -3.88 17.91 -25.11
CA MET A 422 -4.31 16.60 -24.58
C MET A 422 -3.44 15.46 -25.10
N GLN A 423 -3.13 15.45 -26.42
CA GLN A 423 -2.27 14.42 -26.99
C GLN A 423 -0.83 14.51 -26.49
N ARG A 424 -0.32 15.71 -26.23
CA ARG A 424 1.03 15.92 -25.67
C ARG A 424 1.13 15.41 -24.23
N GLN A 425 0.21 15.83 -23.38
CA GLN A 425 0.24 15.50 -21.97
C GLN A 425 -0.04 14.01 -21.69
N ILE A 426 -0.97 13.40 -22.44
CA ILE A 426 -1.26 11.98 -22.29
C ILE A 426 -0.09 11.09 -22.74
N LEU A 427 0.68 11.54 -23.73
CA LEU A 427 1.85 10.81 -24.20
C LEU A 427 2.96 10.73 -23.14
N GLU A 428 3.25 11.85 -22.46
CA GLU A 428 4.22 11.90 -21.36
C GLU A 428 3.79 11.03 -20.18
N THR A 429 2.57 11.23 -19.69
CA THR A 429 2.07 10.46 -18.55
C THR A 429 1.92 8.96 -18.88
N SER A 430 1.62 8.61 -20.12
CA SER A 430 1.59 7.20 -20.57
C SER A 430 2.96 6.55 -20.44
N TYR A 431 4.02 7.23 -20.88
CA TYR A 431 5.36 6.69 -20.73
C TYR A 431 5.81 6.60 -19.27
N GLU A 432 5.49 7.60 -18.46
CA GLU A 432 5.77 7.59 -17.02
C GLU A 432 5.12 6.38 -16.33
N ALA A 433 3.83 6.11 -16.59
CA ALA A 433 3.14 4.96 -16.01
C ALA A 433 3.77 3.63 -16.45
N LEU A 434 4.10 3.49 -17.74
CA LEU A 434 4.78 2.31 -18.28
C LEU A 434 6.16 2.11 -17.66
N PHE A 435 6.91 3.20 -17.49
CA PHE A 435 8.23 3.15 -16.87
C PHE A 435 8.15 2.72 -15.40
N GLN A 436 7.18 3.24 -14.63
CA GLN A 436 6.94 2.83 -13.25
C GLN A 436 6.53 1.37 -13.14
N ALA A 437 5.79 0.86 -14.13
CA ALA A 437 5.46 -0.57 -14.23
C ALA A 437 6.65 -1.46 -14.65
N GLY A 438 7.87 -0.92 -14.76
CA GLY A 438 9.07 -1.69 -15.14
C GLY A 438 9.18 -1.97 -16.65
N LEU A 439 8.52 -1.14 -17.48
CA LEU A 439 8.50 -1.25 -18.95
C LEU A 439 9.22 -0.04 -19.58
N PRO A 440 10.58 -0.03 -19.58
CA PRO A 440 11.34 1.01 -20.26
C PRO A 440 11.15 0.94 -21.78
N ARG A 441 11.49 2.01 -22.51
CA ARG A 441 11.25 2.18 -23.94
C ARG A 441 11.68 0.99 -24.80
N LYS A 442 12.81 0.36 -24.47
CA LYS A 442 13.30 -0.83 -25.19
C LYS A 442 12.32 -2.01 -25.15
N LYS A 443 11.60 -2.20 -24.04
CA LYS A 443 10.61 -3.29 -23.88
C LYS A 443 9.26 -2.99 -24.55
N LEU A 444 9.00 -1.73 -24.92
CA LEU A 444 7.72 -1.32 -25.51
C LEU A 444 7.66 -1.61 -27.01
N MET A 445 8.80 -1.60 -27.68
CA MET A 445 8.89 -1.80 -29.12
C MET A 445 8.34 -3.18 -29.52
N ARG A 446 7.28 -3.17 -30.34
CA ARG A 446 6.53 -4.35 -30.79
C ARG A 446 5.82 -5.13 -29.68
N ALA A 447 5.74 -4.60 -28.47
CA ALA A 447 5.02 -5.23 -27.38
C ALA A 447 3.50 -5.20 -27.62
N LEU A 448 2.82 -6.29 -27.25
CA LEU A 448 1.37 -6.39 -27.35
C LEU A 448 0.73 -5.73 -26.12
N ILE A 449 0.79 -4.40 -26.09
CA ILE A 449 0.19 -3.58 -25.02
C ILE A 449 -1.05 -2.89 -25.58
N GLY A 450 -2.20 -3.14 -24.96
CA GLY A 450 -3.46 -2.46 -25.30
C GLY A 450 -3.44 -1.03 -24.78
N CYS A 451 -4.00 -0.08 -25.52
CA CYS A 451 -4.07 1.34 -25.17
C CYS A 451 -5.51 1.82 -25.20
N TYR A 452 -6.08 2.14 -24.05
CA TYR A 452 -7.49 2.50 -23.87
C TYR A 452 -7.59 3.85 -23.17
N ILE A 453 -7.91 4.90 -23.90
CA ILE A 453 -7.84 6.28 -23.39
C ILE A 453 -9.22 6.93 -23.42
N GLY A 454 -9.65 7.47 -22.29
CA GLY A 454 -10.84 8.33 -22.20
C GLY A 454 -10.48 9.76 -22.64
N ALA A 455 -11.06 10.23 -23.72
CA ALA A 455 -10.90 11.61 -24.18
C ALA A 455 -12.04 12.01 -25.11
N ALA A 456 -12.54 13.22 -24.95
CA ALA A 456 -13.55 13.81 -25.81
C ALA A 456 -12.96 14.50 -27.04
N VAL A 457 -13.84 15.11 -27.81
CA VAL A 457 -13.45 16.04 -28.89
C VAL A 457 -12.75 17.24 -28.27
N SER A 458 -11.55 17.49 -28.79
CA SER A 458 -10.67 18.51 -28.27
C SER A 458 -11.21 19.94 -28.45
N GLU A 459 -11.14 20.73 -27.40
CA GLU A 459 -11.38 22.18 -27.47
C GLU A 459 -10.32 22.89 -28.33
N PHE A 460 -9.15 22.29 -28.53
CA PHE A 460 -8.09 22.81 -29.39
C PHE A 460 -8.53 22.93 -30.86
N ASN A 461 -9.54 22.20 -31.28
CA ASN A 461 -10.11 22.31 -32.64
C ASN A 461 -10.80 23.67 -32.92
N PHE A 462 -11.08 24.45 -31.87
CA PHE A 462 -11.56 25.82 -32.01
C PHE A 462 -10.44 26.84 -32.30
N MET A 463 -9.18 26.40 -32.20
CA MET A 463 -8.01 27.22 -32.50
C MET A 463 -7.70 27.19 -34.02
N PRO A 464 -7.17 28.30 -34.60
CA PRO A 464 -6.87 28.34 -36.02
C PRO A 464 -5.72 27.36 -36.39
N ALA A 465 -5.96 26.56 -37.43
CA ALA A 465 -4.93 25.67 -37.98
C ALA A 465 -3.92 26.49 -38.79
N THR A 466 -2.63 26.26 -38.55
CA THR A 466 -1.51 26.97 -39.22
C THR A 466 -0.68 26.05 -40.10
N ASP A 467 -0.87 24.71 -40.03
CA ASP A 467 -0.11 23.73 -40.78
C ASP A 467 -0.98 22.51 -41.15
N SER A 468 -0.57 21.72 -42.14
CA SER A 468 -1.24 20.49 -42.59
C SER A 468 -1.32 19.41 -41.49
N SER A 469 -0.40 19.39 -40.52
CA SER A 469 -0.39 18.47 -39.38
C SER A 469 -1.52 18.73 -38.36
N ALA A 470 -2.25 19.85 -38.47
CA ALA A 470 -3.40 20.13 -37.61
C ALA A 470 -4.51 19.07 -37.73
N GLY A 471 -4.67 18.44 -38.90
CA GLY A 471 -5.65 17.38 -39.12
C GLY A 471 -5.42 16.14 -38.22
N THR A 472 -4.17 15.78 -37.94
CA THR A 472 -3.79 14.70 -37.03
C THR A 472 -3.68 15.19 -35.57
N GLY A 473 -3.32 16.46 -35.42
CA GLY A 473 -3.14 17.10 -34.11
C GLY A 473 -4.43 17.18 -33.28
N GLY A 474 -5.59 17.42 -33.91
CA GLY A 474 -6.87 17.59 -33.21
C GLY A 474 -7.81 16.39 -33.25
N ALA A 475 -7.43 15.28 -33.90
CA ALA A 475 -8.32 14.13 -34.07
C ALA A 475 -8.34 13.25 -32.80
N SER A 476 -9.52 13.07 -32.20
CA SER A 476 -9.69 12.25 -30.97
C SER A 476 -9.23 10.80 -31.16
N SER A 477 -9.46 10.20 -32.33
CA SER A 477 -9.01 8.84 -32.63
C SER A 477 -7.48 8.67 -32.61
N ILE A 478 -6.74 9.74 -32.78
CA ILE A 478 -5.28 9.73 -32.79
C ILE A 478 -4.71 9.84 -31.38
N THR A 479 -5.49 10.27 -30.40
CA THR A 479 -5.03 10.44 -29.02
C THR A 479 -4.41 9.16 -28.45
N SER A 480 -5.12 8.02 -28.52
CA SER A 480 -4.57 6.72 -28.10
C SER A 480 -3.56 6.15 -29.08
N ASN A 481 -3.83 6.31 -30.41
CA ASN A 481 -2.99 5.71 -31.44
C ASN A 481 -1.60 6.36 -31.52
N ARG A 482 -1.49 7.64 -31.19
CA ARG A 482 -0.20 8.33 -31.12
C ARG A 482 0.70 7.76 -30.04
N ILE A 483 0.14 7.35 -28.91
CA ILE A 483 0.88 6.67 -27.83
C ILE A 483 1.47 5.36 -28.37
N SER A 484 0.63 4.54 -29.02
CA SER A 484 1.08 3.29 -29.62
C SER A 484 2.12 3.50 -30.71
N PHE A 485 1.96 4.53 -31.53
CA PHE A 485 2.90 4.87 -32.60
C PHE A 485 4.26 5.33 -32.04
N CYS A 486 4.30 6.32 -31.16
CA CYS A 486 5.54 6.88 -30.62
C CYS A 486 6.34 5.88 -29.76
N LEU A 487 5.65 4.95 -29.09
CA LEU A 487 6.26 3.95 -28.21
C LEU A 487 6.44 2.57 -28.89
N GLY A 488 5.96 2.41 -30.14
CA GLY A 488 6.11 1.19 -30.93
C GLY A 488 5.24 0.02 -30.47
N MET A 489 4.16 0.26 -29.72
CA MET A 489 3.27 -0.77 -29.19
C MET A 489 2.32 -1.30 -30.28
N GLN A 490 1.96 -2.59 -30.24
CA GLN A 490 1.17 -3.28 -31.27
C GLN A 490 -0.13 -3.87 -30.75
N GLY A 491 -0.56 -3.60 -29.53
CA GLY A 491 -1.83 -4.04 -28.99
C GLY A 491 -3.03 -3.23 -29.53
N PRO A 492 -4.27 -3.60 -29.17
CA PRO A 492 -5.47 -2.83 -29.49
C PRO A 492 -5.37 -1.40 -28.95
N SER A 493 -5.72 -0.41 -29.75
CA SER A 493 -5.63 1.01 -29.37
C SER A 493 -6.85 1.78 -29.84
N TYR A 494 -7.58 2.40 -28.92
CA TYR A 494 -8.70 3.27 -29.24
C TYR A 494 -9.02 4.28 -28.13
N THR A 495 -9.65 5.36 -28.55
CA THR A 495 -10.08 6.45 -27.67
C THR A 495 -11.58 6.32 -27.43
N LEU A 496 -12.01 6.55 -26.19
CA LEU A 496 -13.39 6.43 -25.71
C LEU A 496 -13.91 7.80 -25.27
N ASP A 497 -15.12 8.12 -25.69
CA ASP A 497 -15.86 9.27 -25.17
C ASP A 497 -17.20 8.81 -24.58
N ALA A 498 -17.27 8.82 -23.26
CA ALA A 498 -18.46 8.63 -22.45
C ALA A 498 -18.52 9.71 -21.36
N GLN A 499 -18.01 10.91 -21.68
CA GLN A 499 -17.86 12.02 -20.74
C GLN A 499 -17.21 11.57 -19.41
N GLY A 500 -17.81 11.89 -18.26
CA GLY A 500 -17.25 11.54 -16.97
C GLY A 500 -17.10 10.03 -16.69
N ALA A 501 -17.75 9.18 -17.42
CA ALA A 501 -17.58 7.73 -17.35
C ALA A 501 -16.40 7.20 -18.20
N SER A 502 -15.76 8.06 -19.03
CA SER A 502 -14.81 7.63 -20.07
C SER A 502 -13.63 6.84 -19.51
N SER A 503 -12.93 7.34 -18.51
CA SER A 503 -11.73 6.67 -17.97
C SER A 503 -12.04 5.39 -17.19
N LEU A 504 -13.17 5.32 -16.47
CA LEU A 504 -13.61 4.07 -15.85
C LEU A 504 -14.09 3.04 -16.88
N THR A 505 -14.73 3.49 -17.97
CA THR A 505 -15.05 2.64 -19.12
C THR A 505 -13.76 2.09 -19.75
N ALA A 506 -12.75 2.94 -19.93
CA ALA A 506 -11.44 2.50 -20.42
C ALA A 506 -10.79 1.49 -19.46
N LEU A 507 -10.88 1.70 -18.14
CA LEU A 507 -10.43 0.74 -17.12
C LEU A 507 -11.13 -0.61 -17.27
N GLY A 508 -12.46 -0.60 -17.45
CA GLY A 508 -13.24 -1.79 -17.66
C GLY A 508 -12.84 -2.56 -18.92
N HIS A 509 -12.67 -1.85 -20.04
CA HIS A 509 -12.21 -2.46 -21.29
C HIS A 509 -10.78 -3.02 -21.19
N GLY A 510 -9.88 -2.29 -20.55
CA GLY A 510 -8.52 -2.76 -20.26
C GLY A 510 -8.52 -4.04 -19.42
N ALA A 511 -9.29 -4.05 -18.33
CA ALA A 511 -9.43 -5.22 -17.46
C ALA A 511 -10.07 -6.42 -18.19
N MET A 512 -11.13 -6.19 -18.97
CA MET A 512 -11.78 -7.24 -19.77
C MET A 512 -10.83 -7.83 -20.82
N SER A 513 -10.01 -7.00 -21.48
CA SER A 513 -9.04 -7.47 -22.47
C SER A 513 -7.99 -8.42 -21.90
N LEU A 514 -7.72 -8.33 -20.60
CA LEU A 514 -6.78 -9.19 -19.87
C LEU A 514 -7.47 -10.43 -19.28
N ARG A 515 -8.72 -10.33 -18.84
CA ARG A 515 -9.47 -11.43 -18.21
C ARG A 515 -10.00 -12.46 -19.22
N PHE A 516 -10.55 -12.00 -20.31
CA PHE A 516 -11.24 -12.85 -21.29
C PHE A 516 -10.33 -13.28 -22.46
N GLN A 517 -9.12 -13.73 -22.12
CA GLN A 517 -8.18 -14.28 -23.09
C GLN A 517 -8.39 -15.79 -23.22
N THR A 518 -8.14 -16.28 -24.41
CA THR A 518 -8.12 -17.73 -24.71
C THR A 518 -6.75 -18.10 -25.23
N ASP A 519 -6.37 -19.39 -25.14
CA ASP A 519 -5.09 -19.87 -25.67
C ASP A 519 -4.85 -19.55 -27.14
N LYS A 520 -5.94 -19.34 -27.89
CA LYS A 520 -5.92 -19.02 -29.32
C LYS A 520 -5.95 -17.54 -29.62
N TYR A 521 -6.38 -16.71 -28.67
CA TYR A 521 -6.55 -15.28 -28.86
C TYR A 521 -6.10 -14.50 -27.63
N LYS A 522 -4.91 -13.93 -27.71
CA LYS A 522 -4.32 -13.04 -26.70
C LYS A 522 -3.98 -11.71 -27.36
N PRO A 523 -4.91 -10.76 -27.39
CA PRO A 523 -4.68 -9.48 -28.09
C PRO A 523 -3.63 -8.62 -27.44
N ASN A 524 -3.47 -8.72 -26.13
CA ASN A 524 -2.50 -7.98 -25.32
C ASN A 524 -2.23 -8.73 -24.01
N HIS A 525 -1.04 -8.56 -23.46
CA HIS A 525 -0.67 -9.09 -22.15
C HIS A 525 -0.56 -7.98 -21.08
N THR A 526 -0.63 -6.75 -21.51
CA THR A 526 -0.62 -5.55 -20.67
C THR A 526 -1.62 -4.56 -21.26
N ALA A 527 -2.28 -3.77 -20.44
CA ALA A 527 -3.15 -2.70 -20.89
C ALA A 527 -2.75 -1.37 -20.24
N LEU A 528 -2.53 -0.37 -21.06
CA LEU A 528 -2.40 1.02 -20.65
C LEU A 528 -3.78 1.65 -20.69
N VAL A 529 -4.22 2.16 -19.57
CA VAL A 529 -5.54 2.77 -19.41
C VAL A 529 -5.39 4.17 -18.86
N GLY A 530 -6.15 5.11 -19.36
CA GLY A 530 -6.05 6.48 -18.87
C GLY A 530 -7.20 7.37 -19.30
N GLY A 531 -7.08 8.64 -18.95
CA GLY A 531 -7.99 9.69 -19.36
C GLY A 531 -7.29 11.04 -19.43
N VAL A 532 -7.82 11.92 -20.23
CA VAL A 532 -7.34 13.30 -20.39
C VAL A 532 -8.48 14.26 -20.66
N TYR A 533 -8.48 15.36 -19.95
CA TYR A 533 -9.35 16.51 -20.18
C TYR A 533 -8.61 17.80 -19.88
N LEU A 534 -8.61 18.73 -20.82
CA LEU A 534 -8.00 20.05 -20.68
C LEU A 534 -8.96 21.15 -21.13
N MET A 535 -8.97 22.25 -20.41
CA MET A 535 -9.77 23.44 -20.69
C MET A 535 -8.92 24.46 -21.44
N VAL A 536 -9.23 24.67 -22.71
CA VAL A 536 -8.46 25.54 -23.61
C VAL A 536 -9.25 26.78 -24.03
N VAL A 537 -10.59 26.67 -24.09
CA VAL A 537 -11.48 27.76 -24.53
C VAL A 537 -12.73 27.87 -23.64
N PRO A 538 -13.37 29.05 -23.57
CA PRO A 538 -14.53 29.24 -22.70
C PRO A 538 -15.84 28.65 -23.25
N ASN A 539 -15.89 28.20 -24.49
CA ASN A 539 -17.14 27.77 -25.16
C ASN A 539 -17.86 26.64 -24.42
N THR A 540 -17.11 25.66 -23.93
CA THR A 540 -17.69 24.54 -23.18
C THR A 540 -18.23 24.97 -21.82
N TRP A 541 -17.71 26.05 -21.23
CA TRP A 541 -18.23 26.65 -20.01
C TRP A 541 -19.60 27.29 -20.25
N VAL A 542 -19.76 28.00 -21.36
CA VAL A 542 -21.06 28.59 -21.76
C VAL A 542 -22.12 27.51 -21.92
N LEU A 543 -21.78 26.42 -22.60
CA LEU A 543 -22.69 25.29 -22.79
C LEU A 543 -23.09 24.62 -21.46
N ALA A 544 -22.13 24.42 -20.57
CA ALA A 544 -22.40 23.83 -19.26
C ALA A 544 -23.23 24.75 -18.36
N SER A 545 -23.01 26.08 -18.43
CA SER A 545 -23.84 27.07 -17.73
C SER A 545 -25.27 27.10 -18.26
N ALA A 546 -25.47 26.95 -19.59
CA ALA A 546 -26.79 26.88 -20.20
C ALA A 546 -27.60 25.68 -19.67
N GLN A 547 -26.95 24.59 -19.31
CA GLN A 547 -27.54 23.38 -18.71
C GLN A 547 -27.64 23.44 -17.19
N ARG A 548 -27.15 24.52 -16.55
CA ARG A 548 -27.07 24.67 -15.09
C ARG A 548 -26.30 23.55 -14.40
N TRP A 549 -25.25 23.04 -15.07
CA TRP A 549 -24.38 22.01 -14.50
C TRP A 549 -23.27 22.60 -13.64
N MET A 550 -22.90 23.87 -13.88
CA MET A 550 -21.81 24.52 -13.17
C MET A 550 -22.30 25.38 -11.99
N SER A 551 -21.54 25.33 -10.91
CA SER A 551 -21.80 26.12 -9.72
C SER A 551 -21.35 27.58 -9.88
N PRO A 552 -22.25 28.56 -9.79
CA PRO A 552 -21.91 29.97 -9.71
C PRO A 552 -21.13 30.34 -8.43
N GLN A 553 -21.31 29.56 -7.35
CA GLN A 553 -20.59 29.74 -6.09
C GLN A 553 -19.11 29.36 -6.22
N GLY A 554 -18.74 28.64 -7.27
CA GLY A 554 -17.36 28.35 -7.59
C GLY A 554 -16.74 27.18 -6.82
N ARG A 555 -17.56 26.25 -6.36
CA ARG A 555 -17.16 25.00 -5.69
C ARG A 555 -18.09 23.86 -6.08
N SER A 556 -17.61 22.61 -5.90
CA SER A 556 -18.45 21.42 -5.98
C SER A 556 -18.88 21.03 -4.56
N PHE A 557 -20.12 21.34 -4.21
CA PHE A 557 -20.67 21.06 -2.88
C PHE A 557 -21.33 19.67 -2.87
N SER A 558 -20.56 18.63 -3.15
CA SER A 558 -21.10 17.25 -3.15
C SER A 558 -21.71 16.90 -1.80
N PHE A 559 -22.91 16.32 -1.82
CA PHE A 559 -23.71 15.91 -0.66
C PHE A 559 -24.27 17.05 0.21
N ASP A 560 -23.88 18.28 -0.01
CA ASP A 560 -24.29 19.44 0.80
C ASP A 560 -25.65 19.98 0.34
N ILE A 561 -26.42 20.56 1.27
CA ILE A 561 -27.70 21.24 0.96
C ILE A 561 -27.51 22.45 0.01
N GLY A 562 -26.34 23.07 0.05
CA GLY A 562 -25.97 24.21 -0.79
C GLY A 562 -25.53 23.83 -2.20
N CYS A 563 -25.64 22.56 -2.60
CA CYS A 563 -25.21 22.11 -3.91
C CYS A 563 -26.02 22.75 -5.05
N ASP A 564 -25.31 23.35 -6.01
CA ASP A 564 -25.86 24.08 -7.15
C ASP A 564 -25.15 23.75 -8.47
N GLY A 565 -24.36 22.69 -8.48
CA GLY A 565 -23.56 22.20 -9.60
C GLY A 565 -22.10 21.99 -9.22
N TYR A 566 -21.27 21.82 -10.24
CA TYR A 566 -19.84 21.58 -10.06
C TYR A 566 -18.99 22.71 -10.65
N ILE A 567 -17.72 22.78 -10.27
CA ILE A 567 -16.69 23.48 -11.04
C ILE A 567 -16.00 22.52 -11.98
N LYS A 568 -15.55 23.01 -13.13
CA LYS A 568 -14.74 22.19 -14.03
C LYS A 568 -13.31 22.03 -13.50
N GLY A 569 -12.80 20.84 -13.59
CA GLY A 569 -11.39 20.49 -13.36
C GLY A 569 -10.75 19.95 -14.62
N GLU A 570 -9.44 19.89 -14.63
CA GLU A 570 -8.68 19.29 -15.72
C GLU A 570 -7.60 18.34 -15.17
N GLY A 571 -7.11 17.49 -16.03
CA GLY A 571 -6.06 16.59 -15.66
C GLY A 571 -5.74 15.55 -16.73
N VAL A 572 -4.70 14.80 -16.44
CA VAL A 572 -4.23 13.67 -17.23
C VAL A 572 -3.75 12.60 -16.29
N SER A 573 -4.17 11.36 -16.52
CA SER A 573 -3.71 10.24 -15.71
C SER A 573 -3.76 8.93 -16.48
N ASN A 574 -2.80 8.07 -16.17
CA ASN A 574 -2.72 6.72 -16.73
C ASN A 574 -2.39 5.70 -15.65
N CYS A 575 -2.84 4.47 -15.86
CA CYS A 575 -2.42 3.31 -15.12
C CYS A 575 -2.11 2.13 -16.04
N VAL A 576 -1.24 1.25 -15.59
CA VAL A 576 -0.84 0.03 -16.31
C VAL A 576 -1.44 -1.18 -15.63
N LEU A 577 -2.18 -1.96 -16.38
CA LEU A 577 -2.84 -3.18 -15.94
C LEU A 577 -2.13 -4.41 -16.49
N THR A 578 -1.95 -5.41 -15.62
CA THR A 578 -1.46 -6.75 -16.00
C THR A 578 -2.28 -7.82 -15.32
N PRO A 579 -2.33 -9.06 -15.83
CA PRO A 579 -2.82 -10.18 -15.03
C PRO A 579 -2.00 -10.32 -13.75
N SER A 580 -2.66 -10.68 -12.64
CA SER A 580 -1.98 -10.92 -11.36
C SER A 580 -1.27 -12.26 -11.32
N ALA A 581 -1.70 -13.21 -12.12
CA ALA A 581 -1.13 -14.55 -12.23
C ALA A 581 -0.91 -14.94 -13.69
N GLU A 582 0.22 -15.56 -13.97
CA GLU A 582 0.49 -16.22 -15.23
C GLU A 582 0.41 -17.74 -15.05
N ILE A 583 -0.13 -18.43 -16.04
CA ILE A 583 -0.15 -19.90 -16.02
C ILE A 583 1.16 -20.39 -16.62
N VAL A 584 2.06 -20.87 -15.78
CA VAL A 584 3.32 -21.49 -16.18
C VAL A 584 3.23 -23.00 -15.84
N ASP A 585 3.43 -23.87 -16.84
CA ASP A 585 3.35 -25.33 -16.67
C ASP A 585 2.05 -25.82 -16.01
N GLN A 586 0.91 -25.22 -16.37
CA GLN A 586 -0.42 -25.49 -15.85
C GLN A 586 -0.61 -25.14 -14.35
N GLN A 587 0.31 -24.39 -13.76
CA GLN A 587 0.16 -23.85 -12.40
C GLN A 587 0.08 -22.33 -12.45
N PRO A 588 -0.81 -21.70 -11.68
CA PRO A 588 -0.85 -20.25 -11.56
C PRO A 588 0.37 -19.78 -10.75
N VAL A 589 1.21 -18.98 -11.37
CA VAL A 589 2.30 -18.25 -10.70
C VAL A 589 1.83 -16.85 -10.45
N VAL A 590 1.68 -16.46 -9.20
CA VAL A 590 1.27 -15.10 -8.80
C VAL A 590 2.50 -14.23 -8.76
N ASP A 591 2.45 -13.10 -9.46
CA ASP A 591 3.48 -12.07 -9.41
C ASP A 591 2.95 -10.86 -8.63
N ASP A 592 3.35 -10.74 -7.38
CA ASP A 592 2.97 -9.64 -6.48
C ASP A 592 3.97 -8.46 -6.50
N THR A 593 4.96 -8.51 -7.38
CA THR A 593 5.94 -7.42 -7.48
C THR A 593 5.31 -6.16 -8.07
N LEU A 594 5.60 -4.99 -7.47
CA LEU A 594 5.13 -3.68 -7.92
C LEU A 594 3.60 -3.54 -8.06
N VAL A 595 2.81 -4.31 -7.32
CA VAL A 595 1.36 -4.18 -7.34
C VAL A 595 0.93 -3.05 -6.40
N GLU A 596 0.22 -2.04 -6.95
CA GLU A 596 -0.35 -0.95 -6.16
C GLU A 596 -1.76 -1.28 -5.65
N ALA A 597 -2.58 -1.91 -6.47
CA ALA A 597 -3.92 -2.40 -6.14
C ALA A 597 -4.41 -3.39 -7.21
N TYR A 598 -5.57 -3.98 -6.99
CA TYR A 598 -6.23 -4.88 -7.95
C TYR A 598 -7.56 -4.31 -8.40
N VAL A 599 -7.88 -4.48 -9.68
CA VAL A 599 -9.22 -4.24 -10.23
C VAL A 599 -9.99 -5.56 -10.11
N THR A 600 -10.88 -5.65 -9.13
CA THR A 600 -11.63 -6.87 -8.83
C THR A 600 -12.76 -7.10 -9.82
N ALA A 601 -13.55 -6.07 -10.10
CA ALA A 601 -14.63 -6.14 -11.07
C ALA A 601 -14.91 -4.77 -11.71
N THR A 602 -15.57 -4.80 -12.86
CA THR A 602 -16.07 -3.59 -13.55
C THR A 602 -17.36 -3.91 -14.28
N ALA A 603 -18.41 -3.19 -13.99
CA ALA A 603 -19.70 -3.33 -14.68
C ALA A 603 -20.11 -2.00 -15.34
N MET A 604 -20.78 -2.10 -16.46
CA MET A 604 -21.23 -0.96 -17.25
C MET A 604 -22.65 -1.19 -17.74
N CYS A 605 -23.48 -0.16 -17.68
CA CYS A 605 -24.80 -0.18 -18.29
C CYS A 605 -25.21 1.22 -18.77
N ASN A 606 -26.42 1.36 -19.23
CA ASN A 606 -27.02 2.64 -19.59
C ASN A 606 -28.33 2.83 -18.82
N SER A 607 -28.65 4.05 -18.44
CA SER A 607 -29.89 4.42 -17.73
C SER A 607 -31.17 4.08 -18.51
N GLY A 608 -31.07 3.94 -19.83
CA GLY A 608 -32.19 3.65 -20.68
C GLY A 608 -33.20 4.80 -20.78
N SER A 609 -34.50 4.50 -20.85
CA SER A 609 -35.55 5.52 -20.93
C SER A 609 -35.84 6.09 -19.54
N CYS A 610 -35.48 7.34 -19.33
CA CYS A 610 -35.68 8.10 -18.10
C CYS A 610 -36.63 9.27 -18.31
N ALA A 611 -36.87 10.09 -17.29
CA ALA A 611 -37.70 11.31 -17.37
C ALA A 611 -37.12 12.34 -18.37
N SER A 612 -35.81 12.43 -18.52
CA SER A 612 -35.09 13.18 -19.55
C SER A 612 -33.75 12.50 -19.85
N LEU A 613 -33.07 12.90 -20.93
CA LEU A 613 -31.75 12.34 -21.30
C LEU A 613 -30.72 12.42 -20.17
N THR A 614 -30.79 13.46 -19.37
CA THR A 614 -29.81 13.74 -18.28
C THR A 614 -30.34 13.41 -16.87
N ALA A 615 -31.54 12.85 -16.77
CA ALA A 615 -32.14 12.48 -15.48
C ALA A 615 -31.44 11.26 -14.88
N PRO A 616 -31.18 11.24 -13.56
CA PRO A 616 -30.65 10.07 -12.89
C PRO A 616 -31.69 8.93 -12.88
N HIS A 617 -31.22 7.68 -12.78
CA HIS A 617 -32.07 6.50 -12.72
C HIS A 617 -31.59 5.54 -11.62
N GLY A 618 -32.07 5.74 -10.39
CA GLY A 618 -31.64 5.00 -9.20
C GLY A 618 -31.66 3.47 -9.34
N PRO A 619 -32.78 2.84 -9.84
CA PRO A 619 -32.80 1.40 -10.01
C PRO A 619 -31.70 0.86 -10.93
N GLN A 620 -31.32 1.60 -11.98
CA GLN A 620 -30.27 1.16 -12.89
C GLN A 620 -28.87 1.40 -12.28
N GLU A 621 -28.72 2.46 -11.48
CA GLU A 621 -27.52 2.73 -10.71
C GLU A 621 -27.28 1.61 -9.68
N ALA A 622 -28.30 1.18 -8.94
CA ALA A 622 -28.23 0.03 -8.04
C ALA A 622 -27.93 -1.27 -8.80
N SER A 623 -28.55 -1.48 -9.97
CA SER A 623 -28.31 -2.68 -10.77
C SER A 623 -26.85 -2.83 -11.21
N VAL A 624 -26.22 -1.77 -11.71
CA VAL A 624 -24.80 -1.83 -12.15
C VAL A 624 -23.86 -2.12 -10.98
N VAL A 625 -24.17 -1.60 -9.79
CA VAL A 625 -23.43 -1.88 -8.55
C VAL A 625 -23.53 -3.37 -8.20
N LEU A 626 -24.75 -3.91 -8.16
CA LEU A 626 -24.99 -5.32 -7.87
C LEU A 626 -24.37 -6.25 -8.92
N ASP A 627 -24.40 -5.87 -10.20
CA ASP A 627 -23.75 -6.63 -11.26
C ASP A 627 -22.21 -6.66 -11.07
N CYS A 628 -21.63 -5.55 -10.62
CA CYS A 628 -20.21 -5.49 -10.29
C CYS A 628 -19.88 -6.39 -9.09
N VAL A 629 -20.67 -6.38 -8.03
CA VAL A 629 -20.50 -7.27 -6.85
C VAL A 629 -20.60 -8.74 -7.25
N ARG A 630 -21.59 -9.11 -8.07
CA ARG A 630 -21.72 -10.49 -8.59
C ARG A 630 -20.51 -10.90 -9.43
N GLN A 631 -20.03 -10.02 -10.30
CA GLN A 631 -18.83 -10.28 -11.11
C GLN A 631 -17.59 -10.47 -10.23
N ALA A 632 -17.52 -9.75 -9.11
CA ALA A 632 -16.45 -9.88 -8.15
C ALA A 632 -16.57 -11.14 -7.27
N SER A 633 -17.71 -11.81 -7.27
CA SER A 633 -18.04 -12.91 -6.34
C SER A 633 -17.90 -12.50 -4.87
N LEU A 634 -18.34 -11.27 -4.56
CA LEU A 634 -18.32 -10.67 -3.24
C LEU A 634 -19.71 -10.61 -2.62
N SER A 635 -19.75 -10.45 -1.29
CA SER A 635 -20.94 -9.99 -0.58
C SER A 635 -21.02 -8.46 -0.63
N THR A 636 -22.22 -7.92 -0.58
CA THR A 636 -22.44 -6.47 -0.51
C THR A 636 -21.83 -5.85 0.76
N ALA A 637 -21.73 -6.62 1.84
CA ALA A 637 -21.12 -6.22 3.10
C ALA A 637 -19.58 -6.18 3.07
N ASP A 638 -18.94 -6.77 2.05
CA ASP A 638 -17.49 -6.74 1.91
C ASP A 638 -16.96 -5.37 1.48
N ILE A 639 -17.80 -4.53 0.91
CA ILE A 639 -17.42 -3.21 0.41
C ILE A 639 -17.33 -2.22 1.58
N ASP A 640 -16.16 -1.66 1.78
CA ASP A 640 -15.86 -0.77 2.91
C ASP A 640 -16.26 0.69 2.63
N SER A 641 -16.05 1.13 1.39
CA SER A 641 -16.38 2.51 1.00
C SER A 641 -16.63 2.65 -0.50
N VAL A 642 -17.18 3.77 -0.90
CA VAL A 642 -17.44 4.13 -2.30
C VAL A 642 -16.96 5.55 -2.57
N GLU A 643 -16.18 5.69 -3.61
CA GLU A 643 -15.88 6.98 -4.23
C GLU A 643 -17.00 7.30 -5.22
N CYS A 644 -17.87 8.23 -4.81
CA CYS A 644 -19.09 8.56 -5.50
C CYS A 644 -18.87 9.50 -6.70
N TRP A 645 -19.75 9.43 -7.66
CA TRP A 645 -19.81 10.44 -8.71
C TRP A 645 -20.11 11.83 -8.15
N ALA A 646 -21.21 11.98 -7.41
CA ALA A 646 -21.65 13.16 -6.65
C ALA A 646 -21.18 14.51 -7.25
N ASP A 647 -21.83 14.92 -8.33
CA ASP A 647 -21.45 16.13 -9.10
C ASP A 647 -21.93 17.46 -8.48
N GLY A 648 -22.42 17.42 -7.24
CA GLY A 648 -22.94 18.59 -6.54
C GLY A 648 -24.32 19.03 -7.03
N HIS A 649 -25.12 18.11 -7.53
CA HIS A 649 -26.50 18.38 -7.94
C HIS A 649 -27.46 17.73 -6.95
N ILE A 650 -28.33 18.55 -6.36
CA ILE A 650 -29.21 18.20 -5.23
C ILE A 650 -29.99 16.89 -5.38
N LEU A 651 -30.54 16.60 -6.57
CA LEU A 651 -31.31 15.38 -6.82
C LEU A 651 -30.42 14.20 -7.29
N LYS A 652 -29.38 14.46 -8.08
CA LYS A 652 -28.51 13.40 -8.59
C LYS A 652 -27.69 12.76 -7.48
N ASP A 653 -27.14 13.57 -6.58
CA ASP A 653 -26.39 13.09 -5.44
C ASP A 653 -27.29 12.25 -4.50
N ALA A 654 -28.53 12.72 -4.25
CA ALA A 654 -29.50 11.97 -3.44
C ALA A 654 -29.88 10.63 -4.06
N VAL A 655 -30.14 10.58 -5.36
CA VAL A 655 -30.46 9.33 -6.09
C VAL A 655 -29.29 8.36 -6.03
N GLU A 656 -28.07 8.85 -6.19
CA GLU A 656 -26.87 8.00 -6.09
C GLU A 656 -26.71 7.36 -4.72
N ILE A 657 -26.83 8.16 -3.64
CA ILE A 657 -26.73 7.64 -2.28
C ILE A 657 -27.79 6.62 -1.99
N GLN A 658 -29.05 6.87 -2.40
CA GLN A 658 -30.12 5.90 -2.24
C GLN A 658 -29.89 4.61 -3.03
N ALA A 659 -29.34 4.71 -4.24
CA ALA A 659 -29.00 3.54 -5.05
C ALA A 659 -27.85 2.73 -4.41
N LEU A 660 -26.86 3.38 -3.82
CA LEU A 660 -25.75 2.72 -3.14
C LEU A 660 -26.20 2.05 -1.84
N LEU A 661 -27.06 2.72 -1.05
CA LEU A 661 -27.68 2.12 0.14
C LEU A 661 -28.46 0.87 -0.20
N GLY A 662 -29.38 0.98 -1.14
CA GLY A 662 -30.20 -0.15 -1.58
C GLY A 662 -29.39 -1.29 -2.23
N ALA A 663 -28.18 -1.03 -2.69
CA ALA A 663 -27.29 -2.06 -3.24
C ALA A 663 -26.34 -2.68 -2.19
N TYR A 664 -25.78 -1.89 -1.30
CA TYR A 664 -24.71 -2.35 -0.39
C TYR A 664 -25.18 -2.60 1.04
N ARG A 665 -26.21 -1.90 1.52
CA ARG A 665 -26.65 -1.97 2.93
C ARG A 665 -28.13 -2.26 2.98
N THR A 666 -28.48 -3.50 2.75
CA THR A 666 -29.83 -4.01 3.01
C THR A 666 -29.88 -4.54 4.43
N ASP A 667 -30.91 -4.20 5.14
CA ASP A 667 -31.45 -4.55 6.45
C ASP A 667 -30.53 -5.05 7.61
N ASP A 668 -29.35 -5.58 7.36
CA ASP A 668 -28.56 -6.26 8.40
C ASP A 668 -27.08 -5.86 8.52
N SER A 669 -26.62 -4.77 7.88
CA SER A 669 -25.19 -4.46 7.95
C SER A 669 -24.87 -3.50 9.09
N GLU A 670 -24.22 -3.99 10.12
CA GLU A 670 -23.71 -3.21 11.25
C GLU A 670 -22.52 -2.31 10.85
N ASN A 671 -21.88 -2.58 9.70
CA ASN A 671 -20.70 -1.84 9.25
C ASN A 671 -21.09 -0.63 8.38
N PRO A 672 -20.67 0.59 8.74
CA PRO A 672 -20.96 1.77 7.93
C PRO A 672 -20.25 1.73 6.58
N LEU A 673 -20.95 2.18 5.53
CA LEU A 673 -20.36 2.39 4.21
C LEU A 673 -19.75 3.80 4.17
N GLY A 674 -18.44 3.90 3.99
CA GLY A 674 -17.78 5.17 3.78
C GLY A 674 -18.14 5.75 2.41
N VAL A 675 -18.51 7.03 2.32
CA VAL A 675 -18.78 7.70 1.06
C VAL A 675 -17.98 8.99 0.94
N SER A 676 -17.38 9.22 -0.23
CA SER A 676 -16.59 10.42 -0.51
C SER A 676 -16.66 10.81 -1.98
N SER A 677 -16.27 12.04 -2.32
CA SER A 677 -16.16 12.52 -3.69
C SER A 677 -14.93 13.42 -3.89
N VAL A 678 -14.08 13.03 -4.83
CA VAL A 678 -12.86 13.79 -5.20
C VAL A 678 -13.18 15.15 -5.83
N LYS A 679 -14.40 15.31 -6.35
CA LYS A 679 -14.84 16.54 -7.03
C LYS A 679 -14.91 17.76 -6.11
N THR A 680 -15.04 17.52 -4.82
CA THR A 680 -15.01 18.59 -3.81
C THR A 680 -13.64 19.27 -3.74
N ASN A 681 -12.56 18.56 -4.12
CA ASN A 681 -11.20 19.09 -4.15
C ASN A 681 -10.85 19.71 -5.52
N CYS A 682 -11.02 18.96 -6.60
CA CYS A 682 -10.50 19.30 -7.94
C CYS A 682 -11.58 19.61 -8.98
N GLY A 683 -12.86 19.62 -8.59
CA GLY A 683 -13.96 19.80 -9.55
C GLY A 683 -14.20 18.59 -10.44
N MET A 684 -15.07 18.77 -11.45
CA MET A 684 -15.42 17.76 -12.44
C MET A 684 -14.39 17.71 -13.56
N SER A 685 -13.58 16.69 -13.57
CA SER A 685 -12.50 16.51 -14.55
C SER A 685 -12.95 15.71 -15.79
N LEU A 686 -14.24 15.58 -16.01
CA LEU A 686 -14.87 14.90 -17.14
C LEU A 686 -14.18 13.57 -17.51
N GLU A 687 -13.58 13.46 -18.69
CA GLU A 687 -13.06 12.21 -19.23
C GLU A 687 -11.93 11.57 -18.37
N VAL A 688 -11.28 12.34 -17.52
CA VAL A 688 -10.23 11.84 -16.60
C VAL A 688 -10.74 11.62 -15.17
N ASP A 689 -11.98 11.99 -14.88
CA ASP A 689 -12.55 11.98 -13.51
C ASP A 689 -12.42 10.63 -12.81
N GLY A 690 -12.71 9.53 -13.51
CA GLY A 690 -12.55 8.19 -12.98
C GLY A 690 -11.10 7.84 -12.61
N MET A 691 -10.11 8.41 -13.29
CA MET A 691 -8.70 8.24 -12.90
C MET A 691 -8.32 9.09 -11.68
N CYS A 692 -8.90 10.29 -11.54
CA CYS A 692 -8.76 11.10 -10.32
C CYS A 692 -9.25 10.32 -9.10
N ALA A 693 -10.44 9.74 -9.21
CA ALA A 693 -11.06 8.88 -8.20
C ALA A 693 -10.23 7.62 -7.94
N LEU A 694 -9.79 6.92 -8.99
CA LEU A 694 -9.00 5.70 -8.89
C LEU A 694 -7.69 5.93 -8.13
N LEU A 695 -6.93 6.97 -8.45
CA LEU A 695 -5.66 7.25 -7.76
C LEU A 695 -5.86 7.65 -6.30
N LYS A 696 -6.95 8.37 -5.97
CA LYS A 696 -7.35 8.65 -4.59
C LYS A 696 -7.61 7.35 -3.83
N VAL A 697 -8.38 6.44 -4.42
CA VAL A 697 -8.76 5.15 -3.82
C VAL A 697 -7.56 4.23 -3.63
N ILE A 698 -6.71 4.06 -4.67
CA ILE A 698 -5.49 3.23 -4.57
C ILE A 698 -4.60 3.72 -3.42
N ALA A 699 -4.37 5.03 -3.35
CA ALA A 699 -3.57 5.59 -2.28
C ALA A 699 -4.26 5.44 -0.91
N GLY A 700 -5.58 5.62 -0.84
CA GLY A 700 -6.37 5.37 0.37
C GLY A 700 -6.24 3.93 0.87
N GLN A 701 -6.30 2.96 -0.03
CA GLN A 701 -6.10 1.53 0.27
C GLN A 701 -4.67 1.26 0.75
N LYS A 702 -3.68 1.80 0.05
CA LYS A 702 -2.25 1.63 0.38
C LYS A 702 -1.89 2.20 1.76
N TYR A 703 -2.42 3.36 2.11
CA TYR A 703 -2.14 4.03 3.38
C TYR A 703 -3.17 3.73 4.48
N GLY A 704 -4.26 3.03 4.16
CA GLY A 704 -5.32 2.68 5.09
C GLY A 704 -6.09 3.89 5.63
N ILE A 705 -6.31 4.90 4.79
CA ILE A 705 -6.97 6.14 5.17
C ILE A 705 -8.00 6.53 4.11
N GLN A 706 -9.22 6.80 4.53
CA GLN A 706 -10.22 7.48 3.73
C GLN A 706 -10.07 8.99 3.93
N VAL A 707 -9.93 9.74 2.84
CA VAL A 707 -9.71 11.18 2.87
C VAL A 707 -11.02 11.96 2.77
N PRO A 708 -11.10 13.18 3.32
CA PRO A 708 -12.34 13.92 3.43
C PRO A 708 -12.89 14.42 2.10
N SER A 709 -14.21 14.50 2.02
CA SER A 709 -14.92 15.38 1.09
C SER A 709 -14.97 16.79 1.68
N LEU A 710 -14.60 17.78 0.87
CA LEU A 710 -14.62 19.18 1.30
C LEU A 710 -16.02 19.78 1.18
N HIS A 711 -16.22 20.94 1.84
CA HIS A 711 -17.42 21.78 1.70
C HIS A 711 -18.74 21.12 2.12
N LEU A 712 -18.70 20.02 2.85
CA LEU A 712 -19.89 19.43 3.44
C LEU A 712 -20.16 20.06 4.82
N TYR A 713 -21.12 20.99 4.89
CA TYR A 713 -21.49 21.70 6.10
C TYR A 713 -22.82 21.20 6.66
N GLU A 714 -23.78 20.95 5.77
CA GLU A 714 -25.11 20.44 6.11
C GLU A 714 -25.54 19.46 5.04
N LEU A 715 -25.97 18.27 5.47
CA LEU A 715 -26.33 17.20 4.53
C LEU A 715 -27.57 17.57 3.71
N ASN A 716 -27.56 17.23 2.45
CA ASN A 716 -28.68 17.43 1.54
C ASN A 716 -29.96 16.73 2.06
N VAL A 717 -31.02 17.50 2.26
CA VAL A 717 -32.31 17.04 2.83
C VAL A 717 -33.01 15.94 2.03
N HIS A 718 -32.67 15.79 0.76
CA HIS A 718 -33.24 14.73 -0.10
C HIS A 718 -32.52 13.39 0.04
N MET A 719 -31.46 13.33 0.82
CA MET A 719 -30.82 12.10 1.24
C MET A 719 -31.53 11.60 2.49
N ASP A 720 -32.43 10.66 2.34
CA ASP A 720 -33.27 10.12 3.42
C ASP A 720 -32.45 9.20 4.36
N VAL A 721 -31.36 9.73 4.86
CA VAL A 721 -30.41 9.02 5.71
C VAL A 721 -30.87 9.03 7.17
N TRP A 722 -31.88 9.87 7.50
CA TRP A 722 -32.37 10.10 8.85
C TRP A 722 -33.49 9.14 9.30
N SER A 723 -34.02 8.37 8.36
CA SER A 723 -35.20 7.57 8.63
C SER A 723 -34.96 6.23 9.32
N GLY A 724 -33.69 5.88 9.61
CA GLY A 724 -33.41 4.59 10.19
C GLY A 724 -31.96 4.37 10.61
N ASP A 725 -31.69 3.20 11.06
CA ASP A 725 -30.39 2.69 11.51
C ASP A 725 -29.45 2.38 10.33
N GLU A 726 -29.58 3.10 9.20
CA GLU A 726 -28.77 2.82 8.00
C GLU A 726 -27.35 3.31 8.15
N PRO A 727 -26.35 2.45 8.07
CA PRO A 727 -24.97 2.79 8.38
C PRO A 727 -24.25 3.44 7.18
N LEU A 728 -24.33 4.76 7.08
CA LEU A 728 -23.51 5.58 6.16
C LEU A 728 -22.53 6.48 6.91
N CYS A 729 -21.35 6.61 6.37
CA CYS A 729 -20.33 7.55 6.87
C CYS A 729 -19.90 8.50 5.74
N PHE A 730 -20.37 9.75 5.79
CA PHE A 730 -19.84 10.81 4.94
C PHE A 730 -18.52 11.29 5.52
N THR A 731 -17.43 11.02 4.82
CA THR A 731 -16.09 11.37 5.30
C THR A 731 -15.88 12.88 5.19
N SER A 732 -15.89 13.60 6.31
CA SER A 732 -15.55 15.03 6.41
C SER A 732 -14.16 15.26 7.02
N GLU A 733 -13.52 14.21 7.48
CA GLU A 733 -12.15 14.19 8.02
C GLU A 733 -11.42 12.91 7.59
N ASN A 734 -10.12 12.82 7.87
CA ASN A 734 -9.38 11.61 7.58
C ASN A 734 -9.81 10.48 8.53
N VAL A 735 -10.31 9.39 7.97
CA VAL A 735 -10.77 8.21 8.72
C VAL A 735 -9.83 7.04 8.43
N SER A 736 -9.29 6.42 9.46
CA SER A 736 -8.42 5.24 9.30
C SER A 736 -9.27 3.99 9.07
N ASN A 737 -8.82 3.14 8.15
CA ASN A 737 -9.43 1.84 7.93
C ASN A 737 -9.16 0.92 9.13
N ALA A 738 -10.16 0.17 9.55
CA ALA A 738 -10.04 -0.81 10.63
C ALA A 738 -9.29 -2.08 10.18
N GLU A 739 -9.43 -2.43 8.91
CA GLU A 739 -8.87 -3.64 8.30
C GLU A 739 -7.60 -3.32 7.49
N LEU A 740 -6.74 -4.33 7.30
CA LEU A 740 -5.49 -4.19 6.52
C LEU A 740 -5.68 -4.19 5.03
N SER A 741 -6.81 -4.64 4.56
CA SER A 741 -7.21 -4.63 3.16
C SER A 741 -8.58 -4.02 3.04
N SER A 742 -8.88 -3.45 1.89
CA SER A 742 -10.19 -2.86 1.65
C SER A 742 -10.68 -3.12 0.23
N PHE A 743 -11.99 -3.31 0.11
CA PHE A 743 -12.70 -3.24 -1.16
C PHE A 743 -13.37 -1.88 -1.27
N VAL A 744 -13.06 -1.16 -2.33
CA VAL A 744 -13.62 0.18 -2.56
C VAL A 744 -14.31 0.24 -3.90
N GLY A 745 -15.56 0.70 -3.89
CA GLY A 745 -16.32 0.97 -5.10
C GLY A 745 -15.96 2.33 -5.71
N LEU A 746 -16.00 2.44 -7.03
CA LEU A 746 -15.86 3.69 -7.77
C LEU A 746 -17.02 3.83 -8.74
N THR A 747 -17.69 4.96 -8.70
CA THR A 747 -18.82 5.25 -9.60
C THR A 747 -18.43 6.29 -10.64
N GLY A 748 -18.71 6.02 -11.91
CA GLY A 748 -18.57 6.95 -13.02
C GLY A 748 -19.87 7.08 -13.80
N LYS A 749 -20.25 8.31 -14.13
CA LYS A 749 -21.51 8.59 -14.84
C LYS A 749 -21.29 9.53 -16.01
N SER A 750 -22.17 9.46 -16.97
CA SER A 750 -22.27 10.38 -18.09
C SER A 750 -23.62 11.08 -18.07
N ASN A 751 -23.67 12.32 -18.50
CA ASN A 751 -24.93 13.01 -18.71
C ASN A 751 -25.80 12.35 -19.81
N GLY A 752 -25.22 11.48 -20.64
CA GLY A 752 -25.94 10.67 -21.64
C GLY A 752 -26.47 9.34 -21.11
N GLY A 753 -26.36 9.08 -19.80
CA GLY A 753 -26.90 7.89 -19.15
C GLY A 753 -25.96 6.69 -19.09
N THR A 754 -24.70 6.79 -19.49
CA THR A 754 -23.72 5.72 -19.28
C THR A 754 -23.37 5.68 -17.79
N LEU A 755 -23.48 4.48 -17.20
CA LEU A 755 -23.17 4.19 -15.81
C LEU A 755 -22.06 3.15 -15.75
N VAL A 756 -21.05 3.40 -14.94
CA VAL A 756 -19.93 2.48 -14.71
C VAL A 756 -19.69 2.35 -13.21
N HIS A 757 -19.55 1.13 -12.77
CA HIS A 757 -19.09 0.85 -11.42
C HIS A 757 -17.88 -0.08 -11.47
N ALA A 758 -16.86 0.24 -10.70
CA ALA A 758 -15.66 -0.58 -10.56
C ALA A 758 -15.43 -0.90 -9.08
N ILE A 759 -14.92 -2.09 -8.79
CA ILE A 759 -14.48 -2.46 -7.44
C ILE A 759 -12.98 -2.72 -7.49
N THR A 760 -12.26 -2.05 -6.61
CA THR A 760 -10.83 -2.23 -6.41
C THR A 760 -10.55 -2.88 -5.07
N PHE A 761 -9.46 -3.62 -5.00
CA PHE A 761 -8.95 -4.25 -3.79
C PHE A 761 -7.51 -3.85 -3.56
N GLY A 762 -7.18 -3.49 -2.33
CA GLY A 762 -5.82 -3.10 -1.97
C GLY A 762 -5.47 -3.46 -0.54
N PHE A 763 -4.17 -3.58 -0.29
CA PHE A 763 -3.59 -3.84 1.02
C PHE A 763 -2.91 -2.59 1.55
N ILE A 764 -2.91 -2.45 2.87
CA ILE A 764 -2.14 -1.42 3.53
C ILE A 764 -0.65 -1.78 3.42
N ASP A 765 0.12 -0.88 2.82
CA ASP A 765 1.57 -1.00 2.80
C ASP A 765 2.14 -0.59 4.15
N THR A 766 2.48 -1.59 4.95
CA THR A 766 3.02 -1.38 6.30
C THR A 766 4.46 -0.87 6.29
N GLU A 767 5.20 -1.10 5.21
CA GLU A 767 6.58 -0.61 5.08
C GLU A 767 6.62 0.89 4.75
N GLU A 768 5.70 1.37 3.89
CA GLU A 768 5.60 2.79 3.58
C GLU A 768 4.89 3.62 4.67
N ARG A 769 4.08 3.01 5.52
CA ARG A 769 3.45 3.69 6.68
C ARG A 769 4.45 4.26 7.67
N ARG A 770 5.63 3.68 7.75
CA ARG A 770 6.77 4.32 8.37
C ARG A 770 7.42 5.21 7.33
N PRO A 771 7.16 6.53 7.32
CA PRO A 771 8.09 7.39 6.62
C PRO A 771 9.42 7.03 7.24
N GLN A 772 10.25 6.31 6.51
CA GLN A 772 11.66 6.38 6.76
C GLN A 772 11.89 7.88 6.79
N ARG A 773 12.05 8.42 8.01
CA ARG A 773 12.68 9.70 8.14
C ARG A 773 14.02 9.46 7.46
N ARG A 774 14.07 9.70 6.16
CA ARG A 774 15.33 10.09 5.55
C ARG A 774 15.77 11.22 6.44
N ARG A 775 16.65 10.89 7.38
CA ARG A 775 17.50 11.91 7.91
C ARG A 775 17.98 12.56 6.63
N LEU A 776 17.54 13.77 6.42
CA LEU A 776 18.29 14.69 5.60
C LEU A 776 19.60 14.83 6.39
N ASP A 777 20.47 13.86 6.20
CA ASP A 777 21.83 14.00 6.61
C ASP A 777 22.24 15.24 5.85
N ARG A 778 22.73 16.21 6.57
CA ARG A 778 23.26 17.46 6.04
C ARG A 778 24.59 17.15 5.35
N GLU A 779 24.61 16.09 4.56
CA GLU A 779 25.74 15.72 3.77
C GLU A 779 25.83 16.68 2.60
N THR A 780 27.00 17.19 2.42
CA THR A 780 27.32 18.07 1.31
C THR A 780 27.04 17.32 0.03
N VAL A 781 26.08 17.78 -0.76
CA VAL A 781 25.81 17.21 -2.07
C VAL A 781 26.94 17.63 -2.99
N HIS A 782 27.80 16.70 -3.34
CA HIS A 782 28.84 16.90 -4.34
C HIS A 782 28.27 16.59 -5.71
N PHE A 783 28.38 17.53 -6.62
CA PHE A 783 27.93 17.35 -7.99
C PHE A 783 29.09 16.83 -8.86
N TRP A 784 28.81 15.77 -9.59
CA TRP A 784 29.69 15.25 -10.61
C TRP A 784 29.67 16.15 -11.86
N PRO A 785 30.75 16.23 -12.62
CA PRO A 785 30.78 17.03 -13.85
C PRO A 785 29.72 16.67 -14.88
N ALA A 786 29.25 15.41 -14.88
CA ALA A 786 28.20 14.94 -15.77
C ALA A 786 26.78 14.96 -15.15
N GLY A 787 26.61 15.54 -13.95
CA GLY A 787 25.37 15.55 -13.20
C GLY A 787 25.24 14.32 -12.27
N GLY A 788 24.58 14.49 -11.16
CA GLY A 788 24.45 13.50 -10.10
C GLY A 788 25.13 13.94 -8.81
N GLY A 789 24.80 13.33 -7.71
CA GLY A 789 25.31 13.64 -6.40
C GLY A 789 26.30 12.57 -5.92
N GLU A 790 27.29 12.97 -5.16
CA GLU A 790 28.18 12.05 -4.46
C GLU A 790 27.41 11.38 -3.31
N LEU A 791 27.50 10.06 -3.21
CA LEU A 791 27.00 9.33 -2.04
C LEU A 791 28.01 9.45 -0.92
N SER A 792 27.52 9.46 0.33
CA SER A 792 28.37 9.52 1.50
C SER A 792 29.43 8.40 1.53
N GLU A 793 30.55 8.67 2.16
CA GLU A 793 31.66 7.70 2.33
C GLU A 793 31.24 6.42 3.11
N GLU A 794 30.06 6.42 3.74
CA GLU A 794 29.50 5.28 4.46
C GLU A 794 28.65 4.34 3.60
N ALA A 795 28.40 4.69 2.34
CA ALA A 795 27.67 3.84 1.40
C ALA A 795 28.55 2.68 0.96
N GLU A 796 28.18 1.50 1.35
CA GLU A 796 28.70 0.15 1.08
C GLU A 796 30.20 0.00 0.83
N PRO A 797 30.87 -0.91 1.52
CA PRO A 797 32.31 -1.11 1.33
C PRO A 797 32.56 -1.45 -0.16
N THR A 798 33.33 -0.59 -0.81
CA THR A 798 33.81 -0.84 -2.17
C THR A 798 34.42 -2.23 -2.24
N SER A 799 33.86 -3.05 -3.13
CA SER A 799 34.40 -4.39 -3.35
C SER A 799 35.90 -4.28 -3.68
N ASN A 800 36.72 -5.08 -3.05
CA ASN A 800 38.17 -5.23 -3.38
C ASN A 800 38.36 -5.90 -4.77
N ARG A 801 37.44 -5.68 -5.69
CA ARG A 801 37.41 -6.36 -6.97
C ARG A 801 38.23 -5.58 -8.00
N PRO A 802 39.08 -6.23 -8.77
CA PRO A 802 39.91 -5.56 -9.75
C PRO A 802 39.08 -5.08 -10.94
N TYR A 803 39.33 -3.87 -11.40
CA TYR A 803 38.89 -3.37 -12.68
C TYR A 803 39.99 -3.59 -13.69
N THR A 804 39.62 -4.10 -14.88
CA THR A 804 40.54 -4.27 -16.00
C THR A 804 40.07 -3.47 -17.20
N ILE A 805 41.00 -2.89 -17.96
CA ILE A 805 40.70 -2.11 -19.15
C ILE A 805 41.20 -2.88 -20.38
N ILE A 806 40.39 -2.88 -21.41
CA ILE A 806 40.74 -3.46 -22.72
C ILE A 806 40.50 -2.42 -23.80
N GLY A 807 41.28 -2.44 -24.83
CA GLY A 807 41.13 -1.46 -25.89
C GLY A 807 41.84 -1.81 -27.18
N SER A 808 41.73 -0.90 -28.16
CA SER A 808 42.30 -1.05 -29.52
C SER A 808 43.81 -1.19 -29.53
N TRP A 809 44.53 -0.63 -28.56
CA TRP A 809 45.98 -0.76 -28.40
C TRP A 809 46.44 -2.20 -28.16
N SER A 810 45.58 -3.05 -27.63
CA SER A 810 45.86 -4.49 -27.42
C SER A 810 45.23 -5.38 -28.50
N GLY A 811 44.60 -4.78 -29.53
CA GLY A 811 43.80 -5.50 -30.53
C GLY A 811 42.57 -6.19 -29.93
N TRP A 812 42.12 -5.77 -28.74
CA TRP A 812 41.04 -6.38 -27.95
C TRP A 812 41.33 -7.83 -27.48
N ASP A 813 42.61 -8.24 -27.46
CA ASP A 813 43.02 -9.60 -27.14
C ASP A 813 43.14 -9.84 -25.62
N TYR A 814 43.61 -8.83 -24.88
CA TYR A 814 43.84 -8.96 -23.43
C TYR A 814 43.51 -7.69 -22.68
N ALA A 815 42.95 -7.87 -21.51
CA ALA A 815 42.59 -6.78 -20.58
C ALA A 815 43.71 -6.56 -19.56
N GLU A 816 44.06 -5.30 -19.30
CA GLU A 816 45.11 -4.92 -18.35
C GLU A 816 44.49 -4.39 -17.05
N PRO A 817 45.09 -4.69 -15.86
CA PRO A 817 44.55 -4.26 -14.58
C PRO A 817 44.72 -2.75 -14.37
N MET A 818 43.63 -2.06 -13.98
CA MET A 818 43.68 -0.68 -13.54
C MET A 818 44.27 -0.59 -12.12
N LYS A 819 45.20 0.36 -11.92
CA LYS A 819 45.81 0.54 -10.59
C LYS A 819 44.95 1.42 -9.71
N LYS A 820 44.74 1.00 -8.46
CA LYS A 820 44.03 1.82 -7.47
C LYS A 820 44.87 3.02 -7.09
N GLU A 821 44.32 4.21 -7.28
CA GLU A 821 44.88 5.50 -6.85
C GLU A 821 44.37 5.89 -5.47
N LYS A 822 44.41 7.16 -5.12
CA LYS A 822 43.93 7.66 -3.84
C LYS A 822 42.39 7.63 -3.78
N GLY A 823 41.83 7.04 -2.72
CA GLY A 823 40.36 6.84 -2.61
C GLY A 823 39.86 5.68 -3.46
N ASP A 824 38.64 5.79 -3.97
CA ASP A 824 38.00 4.80 -4.84
C ASP A 824 38.14 5.17 -6.33
N VAL A 825 39.36 5.49 -6.72
CA VAL A 825 39.76 5.83 -8.07
C VAL A 825 40.69 4.76 -8.60
N TYR A 826 40.41 4.27 -9.81
CA TYR A 826 41.22 3.31 -10.54
C TYR A 826 41.72 3.95 -11.80
N GLY A 827 43.02 3.90 -12.02
CA GLY A 827 43.73 4.59 -13.14
C GLY A 827 44.46 3.66 -14.04
N TYR A 828 44.47 3.99 -15.35
CA TYR A 828 45.27 3.36 -16.37
C TYR A 828 45.83 4.42 -17.34
N THR A 829 47.01 4.18 -17.94
CA THR A 829 47.61 5.12 -18.91
C THR A 829 47.53 4.54 -20.30
N VAL A 830 46.76 5.14 -21.16
CA VAL A 830 46.65 4.82 -22.59
C VAL A 830 47.68 5.64 -23.36
N ILE A 831 48.38 5.02 -24.30
CA ILE A 831 49.33 5.66 -25.20
C ILE A 831 48.72 5.63 -26.59
N LEU A 832 48.53 6.78 -27.21
CA LEU A 832 48.02 6.85 -28.58
C LEU A 832 48.98 6.18 -29.56
N GLY A 833 48.45 5.23 -30.33
CA GLY A 833 49.17 4.60 -31.43
C GLY A 833 49.34 5.49 -32.68
N GLU A 834 49.83 4.93 -33.77
CA GLU A 834 50.01 5.63 -35.06
C GLU A 834 48.69 6.16 -35.65
N SER A 835 47.54 5.47 -35.36
CA SER A 835 46.18 5.91 -35.74
C SER A 835 45.73 7.18 -35.02
N ARG A 836 46.39 7.53 -33.93
CA ARG A 836 45.99 8.62 -33.01
C ARG A 836 44.55 8.52 -32.50
N TYR A 837 43.96 7.32 -32.51
CA TYR A 837 42.61 7.02 -32.11
C TYR A 837 42.57 5.69 -31.39
N GLU A 838 42.15 5.69 -30.12
CA GLU A 838 42.09 4.48 -29.32
C GLU A 838 40.72 4.36 -28.66
N GLU A 839 40.11 3.17 -28.78
CA GLU A 839 38.85 2.82 -28.15
C GLU A 839 39.07 1.85 -27.00
N PHE A 840 38.20 1.92 -25.98
CA PHE A 840 38.35 1.04 -24.83
C PHE A 840 37.02 0.76 -24.12
N GLN A 841 37.02 -0.32 -23.38
CA GLN A 841 36.00 -0.72 -22.39
C GLN A 841 36.65 -1.15 -21.08
N ILE A 842 35.85 -1.30 -20.04
CA ILE A 842 36.35 -1.72 -18.71
C ILE A 842 35.56 -2.95 -18.27
N PHE A 843 36.24 -3.97 -17.79
CA PHE A 843 35.63 -5.17 -17.22
C PHE A 843 35.60 -5.09 -15.70
N LEU A 844 34.45 -5.40 -15.13
CA LEU A 844 34.27 -5.51 -13.71
C LEU A 844 34.72 -6.90 -13.24
N ASP A 845 35.50 -6.95 -12.17
CA ASP A 845 36.09 -8.17 -11.61
C ASP A 845 37.06 -8.90 -12.57
N GLY A 846 37.51 -8.27 -13.63
CA GLY A 846 38.33 -8.91 -14.68
C GLY A 846 37.52 -9.93 -15.51
N ASP A 847 36.19 -9.91 -15.43
CA ASP A 847 35.29 -10.80 -16.13
C ASP A 847 34.87 -10.17 -17.46
N SER A 848 35.21 -10.81 -18.57
CA SER A 848 34.84 -10.36 -19.91
C SER A 848 33.32 -10.38 -20.19
N HIS A 849 32.52 -11.06 -19.37
CA HIS A 849 31.06 -11.05 -19.45
C HIS A 849 30.41 -9.91 -18.66
N ARG A 850 31.19 -9.06 -17.99
CA ARG A 850 30.72 -7.94 -17.18
C ARG A 850 31.35 -6.64 -17.63
N VAL A 851 30.85 -6.15 -18.77
CA VAL A 851 31.41 -4.98 -19.46
C VAL A 851 30.80 -3.69 -18.93
N LEU A 852 31.66 -2.75 -18.56
CA LEU A 852 31.30 -1.36 -18.32
C LEU A 852 31.56 -0.55 -19.59
N HIS A 853 30.59 0.29 -19.95
CA HIS A 853 30.60 1.03 -21.23
C HIS A 853 29.96 2.41 -21.06
N PRO A 854 30.04 3.33 -22.03
CA PRO A 854 29.33 4.61 -22.00
C PRO A 854 27.82 4.41 -21.99
N ASP A 855 27.09 5.35 -21.34
CA ASP A 855 25.63 5.36 -21.39
C ASP A 855 25.17 5.56 -22.85
N MET A 856 24.14 4.79 -23.25
CA MET A 856 23.63 4.82 -24.64
C MET A 856 23.13 6.20 -25.08
N MET A 857 22.72 7.06 -24.17
CA MET A 857 22.37 8.45 -24.49
C MET A 857 23.58 9.28 -24.98
N GLU A 858 24.80 8.93 -24.55
CA GLU A 858 26.03 9.60 -24.98
C GLU A 858 26.60 8.97 -26.25
N ALA A 859 26.31 7.71 -26.56
CA ALA A 859 26.84 6.97 -27.70
C ALA A 859 26.07 7.24 -29.01
N ASN A 860 24.80 7.67 -28.97
CA ASN A 860 23.98 7.88 -30.16
C ASN A 860 24.09 9.31 -30.77
N GLY A 861 25.27 9.78 -31.09
CA GLY A 861 25.42 10.95 -31.94
C GLY A 861 25.52 12.32 -31.27
N GLY A 862 25.56 12.36 -29.95
CA GLY A 862 26.01 13.56 -29.22
C GLY A 862 27.55 13.61 -29.27
N TRP A 863 28.12 14.81 -29.48
CA TRP A 863 29.54 15.03 -29.32
C TRP A 863 29.92 14.70 -27.87
N MET A 864 30.50 13.49 -27.63
CA MET A 864 31.01 13.17 -26.30
C MET A 864 32.05 14.21 -25.91
N LYS A 865 31.88 14.81 -24.73
CA LYS A 865 32.99 15.59 -24.13
C LYS A 865 34.18 14.65 -24.02
N PRO A 866 35.32 14.93 -24.65
CA PRO A 866 36.40 13.96 -24.78
C PRO A 866 37.10 13.61 -23.47
N GLN A 867 36.65 14.09 -22.36
CA GLN A 867 37.37 14.00 -21.08
C GLN A 867 36.59 13.40 -19.93
N ALA A 868 35.28 13.13 -20.09
CA ALA A 868 34.45 12.63 -18.98
C ALA A 868 33.13 12.03 -19.44
N SER A 869 32.69 10.93 -18.84
CA SER A 869 31.44 10.24 -19.18
C SER A 869 30.92 9.43 -18.01
N ASN A 870 29.58 9.27 -17.94
CA ASN A 870 28.93 8.33 -17.05
C ASN A 870 29.19 6.89 -17.52
N VAL A 871 29.22 5.97 -16.56
CA VAL A 871 29.51 4.56 -16.83
C VAL A 871 28.24 3.74 -16.60
N ALA A 872 27.78 3.09 -17.65
CA ALA A 872 26.70 2.11 -17.62
C ALA A 872 27.23 0.68 -17.47
N GLY A 873 26.34 -0.28 -17.24
CA GLY A 873 26.70 -1.68 -17.04
C GLY A 873 26.88 -2.06 -15.55
N PRO A 874 27.29 -3.30 -15.26
CA PRO A 874 27.88 -4.26 -16.19
C PRO A 874 26.84 -4.99 -17.04
N ASP A 875 27.04 -5.02 -18.35
CA ASP A 875 26.22 -5.70 -19.34
C ASP A 875 27.01 -6.82 -20.06
N SER A 876 26.32 -7.67 -20.83
CA SER A 876 27.00 -8.74 -21.59
C SER A 876 27.75 -8.16 -22.77
N PRO A 877 28.83 -8.80 -23.25
CA PRO A 877 29.58 -8.35 -24.44
C PRO A 877 28.72 -8.22 -25.70
N GLU A 878 27.69 -9.06 -25.83
CA GLU A 878 26.78 -9.07 -26.98
C GLU A 878 25.93 -7.80 -27.04
N ASP A 879 25.54 -7.27 -25.86
CA ASP A 879 24.67 -6.08 -25.74
C ASP A 879 25.44 -4.77 -25.89
N CYS A 880 26.77 -4.76 -25.70
CA CYS A 880 27.60 -3.56 -25.68
C CYS A 880 28.76 -3.57 -26.70
N GLN A 881 28.69 -4.40 -27.73
CA GLN A 881 29.73 -4.60 -28.72
C GLN A 881 30.15 -3.29 -29.43
N HIS A 882 29.31 -2.29 -29.51
CA HIS A 882 29.54 -0.99 -30.16
C HIS A 882 29.62 0.18 -29.16
N LEU A 883 29.59 -0.10 -27.87
CA LEU A 883 29.57 0.91 -26.81
C LEU A 883 30.97 1.02 -26.21
N THR A 884 31.81 1.87 -26.81
CA THR A 884 33.21 2.10 -26.41
C THR A 884 33.43 3.56 -26.08
N TRP A 885 34.34 3.85 -25.15
CA TRP A 885 34.92 5.17 -25.00
C TRP A 885 36.06 5.33 -25.98
N ALA A 886 36.20 6.54 -26.55
CA ALA A 886 37.22 6.83 -27.54
C ALA A 886 38.10 8.02 -27.14
N ILE A 887 39.42 7.87 -27.27
CA ILE A 887 40.40 8.94 -27.17
C ILE A 887 40.85 9.28 -28.59
N ASP A 888 40.45 10.45 -29.10
CA ASP A 888 40.71 10.89 -30.47
C ASP A 888 41.67 12.07 -30.51
N GLY A 889 42.85 11.82 -30.98
CA GLY A 889 43.92 12.80 -31.19
C GLY A 889 44.14 13.18 -32.69
N ARG A 890 43.24 12.85 -33.61
CA ARG A 890 43.36 13.13 -35.04
C ARG A 890 43.00 14.57 -35.35
N ASP A 891 43.55 15.10 -36.45
CA ASP A 891 43.28 16.46 -36.90
C ASP A 891 42.15 16.55 -37.96
N GLU A 892 41.55 15.43 -38.31
CA GLU A 892 40.54 15.35 -39.36
C GLU A 892 39.22 16.05 -38.96
N LEU A 893 38.64 16.71 -39.94
CA LEU A 893 37.29 17.29 -39.83
C LEU A 893 36.27 16.17 -39.84
N VAL A 894 35.29 16.24 -38.96
CA VAL A 894 34.18 15.26 -38.90
C VAL A 894 33.12 15.67 -39.92
N THR A 895 32.72 14.74 -40.74
CA THR A 895 31.60 14.91 -41.66
C THR A 895 30.33 14.57 -40.94
N LEU A 896 29.48 15.56 -40.67
CA LEU A 896 28.15 15.29 -40.17
C LEU A 896 27.29 14.79 -41.33
N VAL A 897 26.94 13.50 -41.31
CA VAL A 897 25.88 12.92 -42.11
C VAL A 897 24.61 13.01 -41.30
N ASP A 898 23.57 13.68 -41.80
CA ASP A 898 22.26 13.65 -41.13
C ASP A 898 21.78 12.20 -41.07
N ALA A 899 21.52 11.74 -39.83
CA ALA A 899 21.05 10.37 -39.58
C ALA A 899 19.76 10.04 -40.36
N ASP A 900 18.97 11.06 -40.68
CA ASP A 900 17.73 10.94 -41.47
C ASP A 900 18.00 10.67 -42.98
N ALA A 901 19.24 10.85 -43.45
CA ALA A 901 19.59 10.65 -44.84
C ALA A 901 20.04 9.21 -45.15
N GLU A 902 20.36 8.40 -44.14
CA GLU A 902 20.76 6.99 -44.37
C GLU A 902 19.58 6.08 -44.73
N ASP A 903 18.38 6.41 -44.27
CA ASP A 903 17.16 5.62 -44.51
C ASP A 903 16.37 6.03 -45.77
N MET A 904 16.80 7.09 -46.51
CA MET A 904 16.15 7.47 -47.74
C MET A 904 16.69 6.65 -48.93
N ALA A 905 15.80 6.23 -49.82
CA ALA A 905 16.14 5.55 -51.04
C ALA A 905 17.09 6.39 -51.89
N LEU A 906 18.06 5.75 -52.59
CA LEU A 906 19.14 6.39 -53.32
C LEU A 906 18.73 7.47 -54.36
N GLU A 907 17.44 7.48 -54.75
CA GLU A 907 16.90 8.44 -55.75
C GLU A 907 16.38 9.75 -55.12
N ASP A 908 16.18 9.81 -53.82
CA ASP A 908 15.58 10.97 -53.12
C ASP A 908 16.56 11.73 -52.21
N LYS A 909 17.84 11.41 -52.22
CA LYS A 909 18.83 12.11 -51.38
C LYS A 909 19.01 13.55 -51.89
N PRO A 910 18.72 14.56 -51.04
CA PRO A 910 19.03 15.93 -51.43
C PRO A 910 20.54 16.10 -51.62
N SER A 911 20.93 16.78 -52.67
CA SER A 911 22.35 17.12 -52.97
C SER A 911 22.87 18.21 -52.02
N VAL A 912 22.84 17.93 -50.72
CA VAL A 912 23.45 18.82 -49.71
C VAL A 912 24.91 18.39 -49.57
N GLU A 913 25.81 19.30 -49.89
CA GLU A 913 27.24 19.06 -49.59
C GLU A 913 27.39 18.81 -48.08
N PRO A 914 28.07 17.74 -47.70
CA PRO A 914 28.27 17.41 -46.29
C PRO A 914 29.01 18.55 -45.59
N THR A 915 28.39 19.12 -44.58
CA THR A 915 29.01 20.21 -43.82
C THR A 915 30.09 19.64 -42.91
N GLN A 916 31.33 19.99 -43.20
CA GLN A 916 32.45 19.63 -42.34
C GLN A 916 32.49 20.56 -41.13
N VAL A 917 32.27 20.02 -39.94
CA VAL A 917 32.28 20.77 -38.67
C VAL A 917 33.42 20.23 -37.81
N GLN A 918 34.23 21.15 -37.29
CA GLN A 918 35.30 20.79 -36.36
C GLN A 918 34.67 20.45 -34.99
N ASN A 919 34.96 19.27 -34.48
CA ASN A 919 34.51 18.86 -33.12
C ASN A 919 35.09 19.85 -32.08
N PRO A 920 34.34 20.66 -31.41
CA PRO A 920 34.82 21.67 -30.47
C PRO A 920 35.57 21.08 -29.26
N TYR A 921 35.41 19.79 -29.02
CA TYR A 921 36.04 19.09 -27.88
C TYR A 921 37.28 18.28 -28.27
N ARG A 922 37.71 18.33 -29.53
CA ARG A 922 38.85 17.60 -30.04
C ARG A 922 40.14 18.29 -29.65
N GLN A 923 41.07 17.52 -29.13
CA GLN A 923 42.42 17.99 -28.80
C GLN A 923 43.45 17.22 -29.63
N PRO A 924 43.87 17.77 -30.76
CA PRO A 924 44.87 17.12 -31.61
C PRO A 924 46.10 16.75 -30.79
N ALA A 925 46.54 15.51 -30.93
CA ALA A 925 47.68 14.97 -30.20
C ALA A 925 48.49 14.05 -31.11
N PRO A 926 49.86 14.15 -31.14
CA PRO A 926 50.68 13.25 -31.91
C PRO A 926 50.65 11.82 -31.36
N ALA A 927 51.02 10.85 -32.21
CA ALA A 927 51.26 9.48 -31.75
C ALA A 927 52.29 9.45 -30.62
N GLY A 928 52.10 8.56 -29.65
CA GLY A 928 52.89 8.48 -28.43
C GLY A 928 52.39 9.37 -27.28
N THR A 929 51.37 10.22 -27.48
CA THR A 929 50.80 11.02 -26.41
C THR A 929 50.15 10.12 -25.39
N LYS A 930 50.38 10.40 -24.10
CA LYS A 930 49.85 9.63 -22.97
C LYS A 930 48.60 10.28 -22.43
N TYR A 931 47.56 9.49 -22.21
CA TYR A 931 46.33 9.88 -21.52
C TYR A 931 46.13 9.06 -20.25
N ARG A 932 45.85 9.73 -19.15
CA ARG A 932 45.51 9.05 -17.90
C ARG A 932 44.02 8.90 -17.78
N VAL A 933 43.52 7.67 -17.97
CA VAL A 933 42.15 7.28 -17.77
C VAL A 933 41.94 6.98 -16.30
N ARG A 934 40.93 7.58 -15.69
CA ARG A 934 40.52 7.35 -14.30
C ARG A 934 39.04 6.96 -14.19
N LEU A 935 38.81 5.83 -13.57
CA LEU A 935 37.47 5.38 -13.18
C LEU A 935 37.25 5.76 -11.72
N ARG A 936 36.31 6.63 -11.45
CA ARG A 936 35.90 7.05 -10.12
C ARG A 936 34.67 6.28 -9.70
N ILE A 937 34.61 5.79 -8.45
CA ILE A 937 33.52 5.00 -7.93
C ILE A 937 33.00 5.66 -6.67
N SER A 938 31.68 5.82 -6.58
CA SER A 938 30.98 6.29 -5.39
C SER A 938 29.71 5.42 -5.20
N GLY A 939 29.81 4.39 -4.36
CA GLY A 939 28.75 3.39 -4.21
C GLY A 939 28.43 2.69 -5.54
N LYS A 940 27.18 2.82 -6.01
CA LYS A 940 26.73 2.27 -7.29
C LYS A 940 27.04 3.15 -8.51
N PHE A 941 27.43 4.40 -8.30
CA PHE A 941 27.74 5.33 -9.37
C PHE A 941 29.20 5.18 -9.81
N ARG A 942 29.40 5.19 -11.10
CA ARG A 942 30.72 5.12 -11.73
C ARG A 942 30.82 6.23 -12.76
N TYR A 943 31.99 6.84 -12.78
CA TYR A 943 32.28 7.95 -13.66
C TYR A 943 33.69 7.78 -14.22
N ILE A 944 33.87 7.97 -15.52
CA ILE A 944 35.16 7.88 -16.18
C ILE A 944 35.61 9.24 -16.70
N GLU A 945 36.87 9.53 -16.51
CA GLU A 945 37.49 10.72 -17.05
C GLU A 945 38.89 10.36 -17.59
N TRP A 946 39.37 11.10 -18.57
CA TRP A 946 40.73 10.97 -19.04
C TRP A 946 41.32 12.35 -19.35
N GLU A 947 42.59 12.52 -19.03
CA GLU A 947 43.34 13.74 -19.25
C GLU A 947 44.69 13.46 -19.88
N ARG A 948 45.19 14.39 -20.70
CA ARG A 948 46.50 14.31 -21.29
C ARG A 948 47.55 14.48 -20.18
N VAL A 949 48.54 13.58 -20.15
CA VAL A 949 49.67 13.66 -19.20
C VAL A 949 50.74 14.54 -19.84
N GLU A 950 51.04 15.69 -19.21
CA GLU A 950 52.20 16.50 -19.61
C GLU A 950 53.48 15.85 -19.01
N GLU A 951 54.58 15.82 -19.79
CA GLU A 951 55.80 15.09 -19.44
C GLU A 951 56.49 15.57 -18.15
N ASP A 952 56.11 16.75 -17.60
CA ASP A 952 56.67 17.32 -16.37
C ASP A 952 55.93 16.97 -15.09
N ALA A 953 54.87 16.16 -15.16
CA ALA A 953 53.97 15.88 -14.01
C ALA A 953 54.04 14.43 -13.49
N LEU A 954 55.13 13.71 -13.63
CA LEU A 954 55.36 12.43 -13.00
C LEU A 954 55.78 12.66 -11.54
N PRO A 955 54.93 12.36 -10.52
CA PRO A 955 55.42 12.32 -9.15
C PRO A 955 56.42 11.17 -8.99
N SER A 956 57.54 11.50 -8.46
CA SER A 956 58.66 10.62 -8.11
C SER A 956 58.27 9.50 -7.14
#